data_ca97daee1ae9d33b84ae8db352132d74
#
_entry.id   ca97daee1ae9d33b84ae8db352132d74
#
_cell.length_a   1.000
_cell.length_b   1.000
_cell.length_c   1.000
_cell.angle_alpha   90.00
_cell.angle_beta   90.00
_cell.angle_gamma   90.00
#
_symmetry.space_group_name_H-M   'P 1'
#
loop_
_entity.id
_entity.type
_entity.pdbx_description
1 polymer ?
#
loop_
_entity_poly.entity_id
_entity_poly.type
_entity_poly.pdbx_seq_one_letter_code
_entity_poly.pdbx_strand_id
1 'polypeptide(L)'
;MPTQERGAALTRGPVPATAHLTLRYAAVHRALRAAAARRAEHSKLLADCELSPYCVTDAQAELLLDLTDPAAAHVRVPAHDHALAPVAVSAEEDLRRRAARAEAVLPLDALSRAAGLDAFEIDALLLCLAPVLAPEHALLFGYLLDDLDQRRPNAELVLTVLAPSLDGRLARLPCLGPYGPLRRFGLLVPEGQGGSDGSGNDLLRTLNVPPGLASYLLDGRGDLALLAHDPGELSPPRPALLGGPALAAATRLGDRLRARRDGVAALWGLPEGGQLDAAWAVAEAAGLTLRRAPDVRSSPAPEDARAEAARALATAGALGTALWLPTDALHEAGAATTQVLADVLASAHVPVVLTGRAPWRPLGLLADGRYAEETVPEPDYPQRRALWAALGGPASASTSAEEDAPEVFGAGGFDGLAARFRLTPEQMRATAGLAGAEGVPMANAVTRVLATMPAPLTEQRTPVHGMADLVLPAEQARQVEEIASAFRAWPRVSQEWGFGGGHGGPGLKALFTGEPGTGKTLAAEVIAGSLGVDLLRVDLARTVSKWVGETEKNLDKAFRQAEAAHALLLFDEADSLFGKRGTVDRGSDRYANLEVGFLLQRLERSPALVVLTTNLHGNLDSAFTRRFQFVVRFSRPGDRERYRLWRLAFPARAPLAPDLRLDGLARLDLTGAAIMAAARTAALLAARSGSTAIGREHLVEAIARQFRQESRLPRAGELELALGQAGDAASAGSTW
;
A
#
# COMPACT_ATOMS: atom_id res chain seq x y z
N MET A 1 -34.59 36.94 9.04
CA MET A 1 -34.04 38.21 8.53
C MET A 1 -32.63 38.43 9.13
N PRO A 2 -31.57 38.80 8.37
CA PRO A 2 -31.70 39.59 7.13
C PRO A 2 -31.04 38.90 5.92
N THR A 3 -31.76 38.96 4.84
CA THR A 3 -31.29 38.95 3.45
C THR A 3 -30.82 40.38 3.14
N GLN A 4 -29.56 40.56 2.81
CA GLN A 4 -29.05 41.59 1.88
C GLN A 4 -27.54 41.65 2.00
N GLU A 5 -26.86 41.02 1.02
CA GLU A 5 -25.59 41.45 0.45
C GLU A 5 -25.20 40.49 -0.69
N ARG A 6 -26.04 40.48 -1.73
CA ARG A 6 -25.66 40.03 -3.05
C ARG A 6 -25.89 41.22 -3.97
N GLY A 7 -24.81 41.95 -4.29
CA GLY A 7 -24.92 43.05 -5.23
C GLY A 7 -23.76 44.02 -5.19
N ALA A 8 -22.53 43.53 -5.47
CA ALA A 8 -21.46 44.36 -5.98
C ALA A 8 -20.62 43.49 -6.88
N ALA A 9 -21.07 43.30 -8.11
CA ALA A 9 -20.23 42.90 -9.20
C ALA A 9 -19.26 44.07 -9.46
N LEU A 10 -18.20 44.12 -8.66
CA LEU A 10 -17.01 44.88 -8.96
C LEU A 10 -16.49 44.40 -10.30
N THR A 11 -16.42 45.27 -11.29
CA THR A 11 -15.59 45.16 -12.49
C THR A 11 -14.15 44.93 -12.05
N ARG A 12 -13.81 43.68 -11.78
CA ARG A 12 -12.44 43.26 -11.48
C ARG A 12 -11.65 43.51 -12.74
N GLY A 13 -10.60 44.35 -12.65
CA GLY A 13 -9.58 44.45 -13.66
C GLY A 13 -9.07 43.05 -14.04
N PRO A 14 -8.40 42.89 -15.19
CA PRO A 14 -7.96 41.56 -15.67
C PRO A 14 -7.23 40.81 -14.56
N VAL A 15 -7.59 39.57 -14.39
CA VAL A 15 -6.98 38.66 -13.38
C VAL A 15 -5.46 38.72 -13.63
N PRO A 16 -4.62 38.85 -12.58
CA PRO A 16 -3.15 38.99 -12.78
C PRO A 16 -2.55 37.90 -13.69
N ALA A 17 -3.11 36.70 -13.66
CA ALA A 17 -2.73 35.59 -14.53
C ALA A 17 -2.92 35.90 -16.02
N THR A 18 -4.12 36.38 -16.40
CA THR A 18 -4.44 36.74 -17.80
C THR A 18 -3.58 37.91 -18.29
N ALA A 19 -3.35 38.93 -17.46
CA ALA A 19 -2.50 40.06 -17.80
C ALA A 19 -1.03 39.62 -18.03
N HIS A 20 -0.53 38.68 -17.20
CA HIS A 20 0.82 38.15 -17.36
C HIS A 20 0.95 37.31 -18.64
N LEU A 21 0.00 36.43 -18.91
CA LEU A 21 -0.05 35.62 -20.12
C LEU A 21 -0.08 36.51 -21.37
N THR A 22 -0.89 37.58 -21.37
CA THR A 22 -0.99 38.53 -22.47
C THR A 22 0.33 39.26 -22.74
N LEU A 23 1.01 39.70 -21.67
CA LEU A 23 2.33 40.38 -21.80
C LEU A 23 3.40 39.43 -22.38
N ARG A 24 3.45 38.20 -21.91
CA ARG A 24 4.39 37.21 -22.45
C ARG A 24 4.05 36.82 -23.87
N TYR A 25 2.77 36.63 -24.19
CA TYR A 25 2.32 36.30 -25.53
C TYR A 25 2.66 37.43 -26.57
N ALA A 26 2.69 38.69 -26.16
CA ALA A 26 3.10 39.77 -27.04
C ALA A 26 4.53 39.61 -27.59
N ALA A 27 5.43 38.94 -26.89
CA ALA A 27 6.77 38.62 -27.38
C ALA A 27 6.70 37.57 -28.52
N VAL A 28 5.91 36.52 -28.34
CA VAL A 28 5.67 35.48 -29.36
C VAL A 28 4.98 36.06 -30.59
N HIS A 29 4.01 36.93 -30.38
CA HIS A 29 3.33 37.64 -31.49
C HIS A 29 4.29 38.51 -32.33
N ARG A 30 5.26 39.22 -31.71
CA ARG A 30 6.30 39.92 -32.44
C ARG A 30 7.19 38.98 -33.26
N ALA A 31 7.55 37.80 -32.68
CA ALA A 31 8.32 36.80 -33.41
C ALA A 31 7.54 36.23 -34.62
N LEU A 32 6.22 36.03 -34.49
CA LEU A 32 5.35 35.65 -35.60
C LEU A 32 5.31 36.70 -36.69
N ARG A 33 5.18 38.01 -36.36
CA ARG A 33 5.25 39.10 -37.33
C ARG A 33 6.61 39.14 -38.08
N ALA A 34 7.71 38.98 -37.35
CA ALA A 34 9.02 38.94 -37.95
C ALA A 34 9.21 37.71 -38.89
N ALA A 35 8.65 36.56 -38.52
CA ALA A 35 8.68 35.37 -39.37
C ALA A 35 7.84 35.54 -40.63
N ALA A 36 6.65 36.13 -40.53
CA ALA A 36 5.80 36.45 -41.70
C ALA A 36 6.47 37.47 -42.64
N ALA A 37 7.11 38.51 -42.09
CA ALA A 37 7.87 39.49 -42.91
C ALA A 37 9.02 38.82 -43.67
N ARG A 38 9.80 37.96 -43.02
CA ARG A 38 10.87 37.19 -43.69
C ARG A 38 10.33 36.32 -44.80
N ARG A 39 9.18 35.67 -44.59
CA ARG A 39 8.54 34.85 -45.63
C ARG A 39 8.05 35.71 -46.79
N ALA A 40 7.40 36.82 -46.52
CA ALA A 40 6.94 37.76 -47.56
C ALA A 40 8.11 38.33 -48.43
N GLU A 41 9.28 38.61 -47.82
CA GLU A 41 10.49 38.97 -48.56
C GLU A 41 10.97 37.83 -49.46
N HIS A 42 10.93 36.59 -48.94
CA HIS A 42 11.32 35.40 -49.70
C HIS A 42 10.36 35.12 -50.86
N SER A 43 9.05 35.29 -50.65
CA SER A 43 8.01 35.16 -51.65
C SER A 43 8.20 36.16 -52.78
N LYS A 44 8.61 37.41 -52.51
CA LYS A 44 8.91 38.40 -53.50
C LYS A 44 10.09 38.05 -54.40
N LEU A 45 11.07 37.32 -53.87
CA LEU A 45 12.23 36.82 -54.63
C LEU A 45 11.90 35.63 -55.53
N LEU A 46 10.79 34.93 -55.24
CA LEU A 46 10.29 33.76 -55.99
C LEU A 46 9.10 34.10 -56.91
N ALA A 47 8.77 35.38 -57.09
CA ALA A 47 7.52 35.90 -57.69
C ALA A 47 7.29 35.64 -59.17
N ASP A 48 7.99 34.71 -59.81
CA ASP A 48 7.72 34.29 -61.21
C ASP A 48 6.78 33.05 -61.31
N CYS A 49 6.19 32.58 -60.20
CA CYS A 49 5.20 31.48 -60.21
C CYS A 49 3.80 32.03 -59.90
N GLU A 50 2.88 31.99 -60.85
CA GLU A 50 1.43 32.14 -60.67
C GLU A 50 0.97 31.04 -59.69
N LEU A 51 0.86 31.37 -58.39
CA LEU A 51 0.42 30.41 -57.37
C LEU A 51 -1.06 30.53 -57.09
N SER A 52 -1.67 29.41 -57.15
CA SER A 52 -2.93 28.84 -56.84
C SER A 52 -3.86 29.60 -55.85
N PRO A 53 -5.19 29.62 -56.06
CA PRO A 53 -6.20 30.22 -55.18
C PRO A 53 -6.31 29.54 -53.78
N TYR A 54 -5.39 28.60 -53.47
CA TYR A 54 -5.38 27.83 -52.23
C TYR A 54 -4.31 28.26 -51.24
N CYS A 55 -3.64 29.41 -51.44
CA CYS A 55 -2.59 29.91 -50.54
C CYS A 55 -3.08 31.11 -49.74
N VAL A 56 -2.67 31.24 -48.49
CA VAL A 56 -2.83 32.47 -47.69
C VAL A 56 -1.87 33.50 -48.31
N THR A 57 -2.39 34.65 -48.75
CA THR A 57 -1.55 35.75 -49.30
C THR A 57 -0.87 36.54 -48.21
N ASP A 58 0.23 37.25 -48.54
CA ASP A 58 0.96 38.11 -47.60
C ASP A 58 0.03 39.14 -46.93
N ALA A 59 -0.93 39.70 -47.66
CA ALA A 59 -1.91 40.65 -47.15
C ALA A 59 -2.90 39.99 -46.17
N GLN A 60 -3.30 38.75 -46.42
CA GLN A 60 -4.12 37.98 -45.51
C GLN A 60 -3.36 37.61 -44.24
N ALA A 61 -2.07 37.27 -44.35
CA ALA A 61 -1.23 36.99 -43.19
C ALA A 61 -1.07 38.22 -42.29
N GLU A 62 -0.89 39.42 -42.88
CA GLU A 62 -0.87 40.67 -42.11
C GLU A 62 -2.19 40.95 -41.42
N LEU A 63 -3.32 40.74 -42.08
CA LEU A 63 -4.64 40.91 -41.49
C LEU A 63 -4.84 39.92 -40.30
N LEU A 64 -4.42 38.66 -40.43
CA LEU A 64 -4.51 37.64 -39.36
C LEU A 64 -3.63 38.03 -38.16
N LEU A 65 -2.45 38.61 -38.40
CA LEU A 65 -1.58 39.11 -37.35
C LEU A 65 -2.19 40.31 -36.62
N ASP A 66 -2.89 41.21 -37.35
CA ASP A 66 -3.59 42.33 -36.74
C ASP A 66 -4.80 41.88 -35.89
N LEU A 67 -5.52 40.88 -36.34
CA LEU A 67 -6.65 40.32 -35.59
C LEU A 67 -6.21 39.61 -34.32
N THR A 68 -5.01 39.03 -34.31
CA THR A 68 -4.48 38.24 -33.19
C THR A 68 -3.51 39.04 -32.29
N ASP A 69 -3.36 40.35 -32.54
CA ASP A 69 -2.46 41.23 -31.76
C ASP A 69 -3.01 41.41 -30.32
N PRO A 70 -2.32 40.91 -29.28
CA PRO A 70 -2.76 41.09 -27.91
C PRO A 70 -2.73 42.57 -27.46
N ALA A 71 -2.00 43.41 -28.14
CA ALA A 71 -1.97 44.86 -27.85
C ALA A 71 -3.13 45.64 -28.49
N ALA A 72 -3.79 45.12 -29.54
CA ALA A 72 -4.86 45.81 -30.25
C ALA A 72 -6.12 46.01 -29.38
N ALA A 73 -6.31 45.21 -28.32
CA ALA A 73 -7.43 45.36 -27.40
C ALA A 73 -7.28 46.51 -26.40
N HIS A 74 -6.09 47.01 -26.15
CA HIS A 74 -5.84 47.97 -25.06
C HIS A 74 -4.93 49.17 -25.37
N VAL A 75 -4.09 49.15 -26.41
CA VAL A 75 -3.22 50.28 -26.74
C VAL A 75 -2.89 50.27 -28.25
N ARG A 76 -3.27 51.34 -28.98
CA ARG A 76 -2.73 51.62 -30.29
C ARG A 76 -1.26 52.08 -30.15
N VAL A 77 -0.31 51.16 -30.37
CA VAL A 77 1.11 51.47 -30.40
C VAL A 77 1.55 51.48 -31.86
N PRO A 78 2.31 52.53 -32.30
CA PRO A 78 2.79 52.65 -33.69
C PRO A 78 3.71 51.47 -34.07
N ALA A 79 3.60 51.01 -35.30
CA ALA A 79 4.15 49.75 -35.79
C ALA A 79 5.70 49.68 -35.97
N HIS A 80 6.45 50.67 -35.52
CA HIS A 80 7.90 50.78 -35.83
C HIS A 80 8.77 51.17 -34.64
N ASP A 81 8.77 50.35 -33.54
CA ASP A 81 9.79 50.65 -32.53
C ASP A 81 10.33 49.37 -31.85
N HIS A 82 11.59 49.05 -32.13
CA HIS A 82 12.38 48.05 -31.41
C HIS A 82 12.61 48.40 -29.92
N ALA A 83 12.12 49.57 -29.48
CA ALA A 83 12.25 50.08 -28.12
C ALA A 83 11.26 49.52 -27.12
N LEU A 84 10.31 48.66 -27.52
CA LEU A 84 9.28 48.08 -26.62
C LEU A 84 9.77 46.93 -25.73
N ALA A 85 10.94 46.35 -26.03
CA ALA A 85 11.47 45.27 -25.20
C ALA A 85 11.74 45.70 -23.74
N PRO A 86 12.35 46.86 -23.45
CA PRO A 86 12.56 47.32 -22.08
C PRO A 86 11.26 47.68 -21.34
N VAL A 87 10.26 48.20 -22.04
CA VAL A 87 8.96 48.59 -21.47
C VAL A 87 8.15 47.35 -21.11
N ALA A 88 8.18 46.30 -21.95
CA ALA A 88 7.50 45.03 -21.65
C ALA A 88 8.15 44.31 -20.47
N VAL A 89 9.47 44.28 -20.36
CA VAL A 89 10.20 43.71 -19.22
C VAL A 89 9.84 44.45 -17.92
N SER A 90 9.83 45.81 -17.96
CA SER A 90 9.43 46.60 -16.79
C SER A 90 7.97 46.36 -16.39
N ALA A 91 7.05 46.18 -17.33
CA ALA A 91 5.65 45.91 -17.06
C ALA A 91 5.45 44.49 -16.46
N GLU A 92 6.21 43.52 -16.92
CA GLU A 92 6.21 42.16 -16.40
C GLU A 92 6.74 42.11 -14.95
N GLU A 93 7.84 42.82 -14.67
CA GLU A 93 8.39 42.94 -13.32
C GLU A 93 7.42 43.65 -12.36
N ASP A 94 6.73 44.71 -12.82
CA ASP A 94 5.71 45.39 -12.04
C ASP A 94 4.52 44.47 -11.73
N LEU A 95 4.14 43.67 -12.69
CA LEU A 95 3.07 42.68 -12.49
C LEU A 95 3.46 41.60 -11.47
N ARG A 96 4.71 41.10 -11.60
CA ARG A 96 5.26 40.14 -10.60
C ARG A 96 5.32 40.74 -9.21
N ARG A 97 5.75 42.00 -9.08
CA ARG A 97 5.76 42.69 -7.77
C ARG A 97 4.37 42.88 -7.20
N ARG A 98 3.36 43.20 -8.02
CA ARG A 98 1.96 43.33 -7.59
C ARG A 98 1.38 41.96 -7.18
N ALA A 99 1.64 40.93 -7.97
CA ALA A 99 1.22 39.58 -7.66
C ALA A 99 1.82 39.07 -6.33
N ALA A 100 3.11 39.31 -6.09
CA ALA A 100 3.80 38.95 -4.86
C ALA A 100 3.20 39.68 -3.64
N ARG A 101 2.85 40.98 -3.75
CA ARG A 101 2.20 41.74 -2.68
C ARG A 101 0.77 41.26 -2.38
N ALA A 102 0.09 40.70 -3.38
CA ALA A 102 -1.26 40.20 -3.27
C ALA A 102 -1.28 38.68 -2.93
N GLU A 103 -0.13 38.08 -2.70
CA GLU A 103 0.06 36.62 -2.54
C GLU A 103 -0.61 35.80 -3.67
N ALA A 104 -0.71 36.40 -4.86
CA ALA A 104 -1.31 35.78 -6.02
C ALA A 104 -0.26 34.99 -6.81
N VAL A 105 -0.59 33.76 -7.14
CA VAL A 105 0.25 32.91 -7.99
C VAL A 105 0.09 33.34 -9.46
N LEU A 106 1.21 33.49 -10.15
CA LEU A 106 1.23 33.63 -11.60
C LEU A 106 1.46 32.27 -12.23
N PRO A 107 0.45 31.67 -12.89
CA PRO A 107 0.48 30.26 -13.32
C PRO A 107 1.67 29.96 -14.25
N LEU A 108 1.98 30.82 -15.19
CA LEU A 108 3.09 30.64 -16.11
C LEU A 108 4.44 30.63 -15.37
N ASP A 109 4.64 31.53 -14.40
CA ASP A 109 5.88 31.58 -13.60
C ASP A 109 5.99 30.37 -12.67
N ALA A 110 4.86 29.88 -12.11
CA ALA A 110 4.84 28.69 -11.28
C ALA A 110 5.21 27.45 -12.10
N LEU A 111 4.59 27.28 -13.26
CA LEU A 111 4.88 26.19 -14.19
C LEU A 111 6.33 26.24 -14.70
N SER A 112 6.82 27.42 -15.08
CA SER A 112 8.18 27.58 -15.59
C SER A 112 9.22 27.20 -14.54
N ARG A 113 9.03 27.61 -13.31
CA ARG A 113 9.92 27.22 -12.20
C ARG A 113 9.85 25.72 -11.91
N ALA A 114 8.64 25.14 -11.90
CA ALA A 114 8.44 23.71 -11.63
C ALA A 114 9.10 22.80 -12.68
N ALA A 115 9.02 23.21 -13.95
CA ALA A 115 9.60 22.47 -15.08
C ALA A 115 11.01 22.92 -15.47
N GLY A 116 11.54 23.97 -14.85
CA GLY A 116 12.86 24.53 -15.16
C GLY A 116 12.96 25.11 -16.58
N LEU A 117 11.88 25.75 -17.08
CA LEU A 117 11.82 26.25 -18.44
C LEU A 117 12.65 27.50 -18.60
N ASP A 118 13.41 27.58 -19.69
CA ASP A 118 14.09 28.81 -20.12
C ASP A 118 13.14 29.72 -20.95
N ALA A 119 13.64 30.89 -21.35
CA ALA A 119 12.83 31.87 -22.09
C ALA A 119 12.36 31.33 -23.45
N PHE A 120 13.20 30.55 -24.17
CA PHE A 120 12.84 29.94 -25.45
C PHE A 120 11.73 28.87 -25.25
N GLU A 121 11.84 28.07 -24.23
CA GLU A 121 10.86 26.99 -23.92
C GLU A 121 9.51 27.58 -23.52
N ILE A 122 9.50 28.67 -22.76
CA ILE A 122 8.28 29.43 -22.44
C ILE A 122 7.64 29.97 -23.72
N ASP A 123 8.41 30.60 -24.58
CA ASP A 123 7.91 31.18 -25.84
C ASP A 123 7.43 30.07 -26.79
N ALA A 124 8.10 28.91 -26.83
CA ALA A 124 7.68 27.73 -27.59
C ALA A 124 6.33 27.16 -27.07
N LEU A 125 6.15 27.08 -25.76
CA LEU A 125 4.88 26.68 -25.17
C LEU A 125 3.75 27.65 -25.54
N LEU A 126 4.00 28.96 -25.45
CA LEU A 126 3.02 29.98 -25.79
C LEU A 126 2.67 29.99 -27.28
N LEU A 127 3.67 29.73 -28.16
CA LEU A 127 3.44 29.59 -29.60
C LEU A 127 2.54 28.37 -29.89
N CYS A 128 2.79 27.24 -29.21
CA CYS A 128 1.92 26.04 -29.33
C CYS A 128 0.53 26.29 -28.75
N LEU A 129 0.37 27.16 -27.77
CA LEU A 129 -0.92 27.55 -27.19
C LEU A 129 -1.71 28.51 -28.08
N ALA A 130 -1.06 29.24 -28.98
CA ALA A 130 -1.68 30.29 -29.79
C ALA A 130 -2.97 29.90 -30.52
N PRO A 131 -3.11 28.71 -31.16
CA PRO A 131 -4.35 28.31 -31.81
C PRO A 131 -5.52 28.07 -30.82
N VAL A 132 -5.22 27.81 -29.55
CA VAL A 132 -6.25 27.70 -28.50
C VAL A 132 -6.75 29.06 -28.07
N LEU A 133 -5.87 30.05 -28.05
CA LEU A 133 -6.19 31.46 -27.71
C LEU A 133 -6.94 32.17 -28.84
N ALA A 134 -6.50 31.98 -30.07
CA ALA A 134 -7.13 32.55 -31.25
C ALA A 134 -7.00 31.58 -32.44
N PRO A 135 -8.13 31.03 -32.95
CA PRO A 135 -8.15 30.01 -34.02
C PRO A 135 -7.51 30.49 -35.34
N GLU A 136 -7.43 31.82 -35.56
CA GLU A 136 -6.85 32.44 -36.72
C GLU A 136 -5.37 32.08 -36.90
N HIS A 137 -4.67 31.76 -35.83
CA HIS A 137 -3.28 31.29 -35.86
C HIS A 137 -3.08 30.03 -36.67
N ALA A 138 -4.13 29.19 -36.76
CA ALA A 138 -4.06 27.94 -37.53
C ALA A 138 -3.79 28.20 -39.04
N LEU A 139 -4.38 29.27 -39.59
CA LEU A 139 -4.13 29.68 -40.98
C LEU A 139 -2.74 30.32 -41.14
N LEU A 140 -2.30 31.11 -40.16
CA LEU A 140 -0.98 31.70 -40.14
C LEU A 140 0.12 30.63 -40.08
N PHE A 141 -0.10 29.54 -39.38
CA PHE A 141 0.87 28.45 -39.30
C PHE A 141 1.03 27.74 -40.64
N GLY A 142 -0.07 27.48 -41.35
CA GLY A 142 -0.05 26.94 -42.70
C GLY A 142 0.70 27.86 -43.67
N TYR A 143 0.49 29.17 -43.55
CA TYR A 143 1.25 30.18 -44.34
C TYR A 143 2.75 30.12 -44.03
N LEU A 144 3.16 30.08 -42.77
CA LEU A 144 4.57 30.05 -42.37
C LEU A 144 5.33 28.79 -42.77
N LEU A 145 4.62 27.65 -42.82
CA LEU A 145 5.17 26.34 -43.16
C LEU A 145 5.05 26.01 -44.68
N ASP A 146 4.36 26.84 -45.43
CA ASP A 146 4.05 26.59 -46.85
C ASP A 146 3.19 25.32 -47.08
N ASP A 147 2.35 25.00 -46.07
CA ASP A 147 1.51 23.85 -46.07
C ASP A 147 0.15 24.17 -45.40
N LEU A 148 -0.89 24.32 -46.21
CA LEU A 148 -2.23 24.67 -45.72
C LEU A 148 -2.91 23.58 -44.88
N ASP A 149 -2.42 22.36 -44.96
CA ASP A 149 -2.90 21.25 -44.13
C ASP A 149 -2.27 21.27 -42.75
N GLN A 150 -1.12 21.89 -42.59
CA GLN A 150 -0.40 22.05 -41.30
C GLN A 150 -0.96 23.22 -40.48
N ARG A 151 -2.13 22.99 -39.87
CA ARG A 151 -2.85 23.98 -39.05
C ARG A 151 -2.45 23.98 -37.58
N ARG A 152 -1.60 23.03 -37.16
CA ARG A 152 -1.14 22.86 -35.81
C ARG A 152 0.38 23.06 -35.71
N PRO A 153 0.86 23.52 -34.55
CA PRO A 153 2.31 23.76 -34.40
C PRO A 153 3.06 22.41 -34.36
N ASN A 154 4.24 22.43 -34.96
CA ASN A 154 5.23 21.36 -34.90
C ASN A 154 6.60 21.95 -34.53
N ALA A 155 7.61 21.12 -34.36
CA ALA A 155 8.96 21.61 -34.02
C ALA A 155 9.55 22.49 -35.10
N GLU A 156 9.25 22.25 -36.37
CA GLU A 156 9.71 23.08 -37.50
C GLU A 156 9.16 24.50 -37.40
N LEU A 157 7.86 24.67 -37.14
CA LEU A 157 7.24 25.97 -36.91
C LEU A 157 7.90 26.73 -35.76
N VAL A 158 8.07 26.06 -34.63
CA VAL A 158 8.67 26.64 -33.42
C VAL A 158 10.08 27.16 -33.74
N LEU A 159 10.90 26.37 -34.45
CA LEU A 159 12.26 26.79 -34.83
C LEU A 159 12.26 27.89 -35.90
N THR A 160 11.34 27.85 -36.85
CA THR A 160 11.21 28.87 -37.89
C THR A 160 10.87 30.25 -37.32
N VAL A 161 10.01 30.28 -36.31
CA VAL A 161 9.56 31.52 -35.66
C VAL A 161 10.58 32.01 -34.63
N LEU A 162 11.02 31.14 -33.70
CA LEU A 162 11.81 31.54 -32.53
C LEU A 162 13.33 31.39 -32.69
N ALA A 163 13.80 30.58 -33.65
CA ALA A 163 15.22 30.32 -33.90
C ALA A 163 15.53 30.32 -35.41
N PRO A 164 15.43 31.46 -36.07
CA PRO A 164 15.52 31.56 -37.55
C PRO A 164 16.90 31.24 -38.13
N SER A 165 17.99 31.39 -37.35
CA SER A 165 19.34 31.04 -37.78
C SER A 165 19.64 29.56 -37.65
N LEU A 166 20.52 29.02 -38.50
CA LEU A 166 20.92 27.59 -38.41
C LEU A 166 21.52 27.24 -37.05
N ASP A 167 22.41 28.08 -36.55
CA ASP A 167 23.05 27.88 -35.23
C ASP A 167 22.03 27.90 -34.12
N GLY A 168 21.03 28.82 -34.18
CA GLY A 168 19.92 28.88 -33.24
C GLY A 168 19.06 27.61 -33.29
N ARG A 169 18.76 27.09 -34.50
CA ARG A 169 18.00 25.85 -34.66
C ARG A 169 18.73 24.64 -34.04
N LEU A 170 20.04 24.52 -34.36
CA LEU A 170 20.85 23.40 -33.84
C LEU A 170 20.97 23.45 -32.31
N ALA A 171 21.10 24.63 -31.71
CA ALA A 171 21.19 24.82 -30.28
C ALA A 171 19.84 24.52 -29.56
N ARG A 172 18.68 24.78 -30.20
CA ARG A 172 17.35 24.69 -29.60
C ARG A 172 16.58 23.41 -29.95
N LEU A 173 17.01 22.69 -30.97
CA LEU A 173 16.39 21.45 -31.38
C LEU A 173 16.26 20.43 -30.25
N PRO A 174 17.26 20.20 -29.37
CA PRO A 174 17.14 19.26 -28.27
C PRO A 174 16.02 19.60 -27.25
N CYS A 175 15.69 20.88 -27.08
CA CYS A 175 14.65 21.35 -26.17
C CYS A 175 13.24 20.89 -26.58
N LEU A 176 13.02 20.63 -27.88
CA LEU A 176 11.77 20.14 -28.43
C LEU A 176 11.74 18.63 -28.59
N GLY A 177 12.86 17.96 -28.30
CA GLY A 177 12.96 16.48 -28.31
C GLY A 177 12.28 15.80 -27.13
N PRO A 178 12.23 14.44 -27.14
CA PRO A 178 11.58 13.66 -26.09
C PRO A 178 12.12 13.92 -24.67
N TYR A 179 13.39 14.26 -24.56
CA TYR A 179 14.08 14.53 -23.30
C TYR A 179 14.09 16.02 -22.90
N GLY A 180 13.61 16.91 -23.78
CA GLY A 180 13.46 18.33 -23.48
C GLY A 180 12.36 18.58 -22.44
N PRO A 181 12.46 19.66 -21.63
CA PRO A 181 11.52 19.92 -20.54
C PRO A 181 10.06 19.96 -20.99
N LEU A 182 9.77 20.58 -22.15
CA LEU A 182 8.40 20.69 -22.64
C LEU A 182 7.70 19.36 -22.87
N ARG A 183 8.41 18.37 -23.39
CA ARG A 183 7.86 17.04 -23.64
C ARG A 183 8.01 16.13 -22.41
N ARG A 184 9.12 16.24 -21.71
CA ARG A 184 9.40 15.47 -20.49
C ARG A 184 8.34 15.70 -19.42
N PHE A 185 7.95 16.95 -19.18
CA PHE A 185 6.91 17.31 -18.21
C PHE A 185 5.48 17.24 -18.79
N GLY A 186 5.32 16.79 -20.03
CA GLY A 186 4.01 16.65 -20.66
C GLY A 186 3.30 17.97 -20.95
N LEU A 187 4.04 19.07 -21.03
CA LEU A 187 3.51 20.40 -21.40
C LEU A 187 3.19 20.48 -22.89
N LEU A 188 3.94 19.75 -23.71
CA LEU A 188 3.66 19.50 -25.12
C LEU A 188 3.61 17.99 -25.36
N VAL A 189 2.51 17.54 -25.97
CA VAL A 189 2.28 16.13 -26.29
C VAL A 189 2.28 15.97 -27.82
N PRO A 190 3.16 15.13 -28.38
CA PRO A 190 3.15 14.88 -29.83
C PRO A 190 1.89 14.09 -30.21
N GLU A 191 1.15 14.55 -31.22
CA GLU A 191 0.01 13.85 -31.80
C GLU A 191 0.35 13.39 -33.22
N GLY A 192 -0.16 12.27 -33.61
CA GLY A 192 0.01 11.63 -34.90
C GLY A 192 0.36 10.17 -34.77
N GLN A 193 -0.23 9.32 -35.59
CA GLN A 193 0.12 7.91 -35.67
C GLN A 193 1.59 7.80 -36.09
N GLY A 194 2.46 7.56 -35.10
CA GLY A 194 3.73 6.92 -35.38
C GLY A 194 3.39 5.57 -35.99
N GLY A 195 3.69 5.38 -37.29
CA GLY A 195 3.63 4.05 -37.87
C GLY A 195 4.44 3.13 -36.96
N SER A 196 4.01 1.88 -36.83
CA SER A 196 4.64 0.83 -36.03
C SER A 196 6.12 0.56 -36.39
N ASP A 197 6.66 1.26 -37.31
CA ASP A 197 7.98 1.10 -37.96
C ASP A 197 9.04 2.13 -37.53
N GLY A 198 8.75 3.03 -36.58
CA GLY A 198 9.78 3.94 -36.02
C GLY A 198 10.41 4.95 -37.00
N SER A 199 9.89 5.08 -38.23
CA SER A 199 10.49 5.89 -39.31
C SER A 199 9.92 7.29 -39.45
N GLY A 200 8.96 7.70 -38.62
CA GLY A 200 8.38 9.06 -38.63
C GLY A 200 9.36 10.07 -38.06
N ASN A 201 9.68 11.15 -38.83
CA ASN A 201 10.46 12.28 -38.33
C ASN A 201 9.72 12.93 -37.15
N ASP A 202 10.22 12.75 -35.95
CA ASP A 202 9.59 13.24 -34.69
C ASP A 202 9.42 14.76 -34.66
N LEU A 203 10.21 15.49 -35.50
CA LEU A 203 10.14 16.94 -35.64
C LEU A 203 8.92 17.43 -36.42
N LEU A 204 8.34 16.58 -37.26
CA LEU A 204 7.15 16.91 -38.06
C LEU A 204 5.84 16.59 -37.34
N ARG A 205 5.91 15.94 -36.18
CA ARG A 205 4.71 15.65 -35.37
C ARG A 205 4.13 16.93 -34.81
N THR A 206 2.81 17.01 -34.81
CA THR A 206 2.12 18.15 -34.17
C THR A 206 2.34 18.12 -32.67
N LEU A 207 2.63 19.28 -32.09
CA LEU A 207 2.83 19.50 -30.68
C LEU A 207 1.57 20.11 -30.08
N ASN A 208 0.83 19.31 -29.32
CA ASN A 208 -0.40 19.74 -28.68
C ASN A 208 -0.19 20.13 -27.23
N VAL A 209 -0.85 21.20 -26.83
CA VAL A 209 -0.97 21.61 -25.43
C VAL A 209 -2.10 20.80 -24.77
N PRO A 210 -1.89 20.15 -23.60
CA PRO A 210 -2.94 19.44 -22.88
C PRO A 210 -4.15 20.35 -22.61
N PRO A 211 -5.39 19.83 -22.69
CA PRO A 211 -6.60 20.66 -22.59
C PRO A 211 -6.71 21.49 -21.30
N GLY A 212 -6.30 20.94 -20.15
CA GLY A 212 -6.34 21.64 -18.86
C GLY A 212 -5.31 22.75 -18.72
N LEU A 213 -4.21 22.71 -19.49
CA LEU A 213 -3.11 23.66 -19.33
C LEU A 213 -3.50 25.09 -19.76
N ALA A 214 -4.30 25.23 -20.80
CA ALA A 214 -4.79 26.52 -21.25
C ALA A 214 -5.65 27.19 -20.17
N SER A 215 -6.61 26.46 -19.59
CA SER A 215 -7.46 26.97 -18.50
C SER A 215 -6.64 27.34 -17.27
N TYR A 216 -5.67 26.50 -16.90
CA TYR A 216 -4.77 26.80 -15.78
C TYR A 216 -3.95 28.07 -16.01
N LEU A 217 -3.40 28.26 -17.20
CA LEU A 217 -2.59 29.45 -17.52
C LEU A 217 -3.42 30.74 -17.51
N LEU A 218 -4.73 30.66 -17.83
CA LEU A 218 -5.62 31.81 -17.88
C LEU A 218 -6.13 32.24 -16.49
N ASP A 219 -6.52 31.33 -15.63
CA ASP A 219 -7.18 31.65 -14.37
C ASP A 219 -6.46 31.18 -13.09
N GLY A 220 -5.45 30.31 -13.24
CA GLY A 220 -4.69 29.71 -12.13
C GLY A 220 -5.47 28.71 -11.29
N ARG A 221 -6.70 28.36 -11.70
CA ARG A 221 -7.63 27.50 -10.95
C ARG A 221 -8.10 26.28 -11.72
N GLY A 222 -7.67 26.14 -12.96
CA GLY A 222 -8.02 24.98 -13.78
C GLY A 222 -7.47 23.69 -13.19
N ASP A 223 -8.19 22.62 -13.43
CA ASP A 223 -7.70 21.26 -13.17
C ASP A 223 -6.54 21.00 -14.14
N LEU A 224 -5.32 21.15 -13.65
CA LEU A 224 -4.10 20.94 -14.45
C LEU A 224 -3.89 19.44 -14.65
N ALA A 225 -4.76 18.82 -15.44
CA ALA A 225 -4.72 17.40 -15.75
C ALA A 225 -3.61 17.10 -16.77
N LEU A 226 -2.34 17.20 -16.34
CA LEU A 226 -1.19 16.71 -17.11
C LEU A 226 -1.09 15.18 -17.04
N LEU A 227 -1.78 14.56 -16.09
CA LEU A 227 -1.86 13.11 -15.88
C LEU A 227 -3.21 12.58 -16.37
N ALA A 228 -3.20 11.44 -17.03
CA ALA A 228 -4.43 10.75 -17.44
C ALA A 228 -5.28 10.34 -16.24
N HIS A 229 -4.65 10.04 -15.10
CA HIS A 229 -5.27 9.68 -13.84
C HIS A 229 -4.59 10.46 -12.71
N ASP A 230 -4.94 11.74 -12.56
CA ASP A 230 -4.48 12.52 -11.41
C ASP A 230 -5.34 12.16 -10.19
N PRO A 231 -4.75 11.62 -9.11
CA PRO A 231 -5.50 11.31 -7.89
C PRO A 231 -6.00 12.57 -7.16
N GLY A 232 -5.65 13.76 -7.65
CA GLY A 232 -6.05 15.02 -7.04
C GLY A 232 -5.27 15.36 -5.77
N GLU A 233 -5.72 16.44 -5.11
CA GLU A 233 -5.22 16.83 -3.80
C GLU A 233 -5.76 15.89 -2.74
N LEU A 234 -4.88 15.38 -1.88
CA LEU A 234 -5.25 14.49 -0.80
C LEU A 234 -5.91 15.29 0.33
N SER A 235 -6.95 14.72 0.92
CA SER A 235 -7.53 15.26 2.15
C SER A 235 -6.72 14.84 3.37
N PRO A 236 -6.57 15.71 4.39
CA PRO A 236 -5.87 15.35 5.62
C PRO A 236 -6.59 14.19 6.32
N PRO A 237 -5.85 13.20 6.82
CA PRO A 237 -6.44 12.10 7.58
C PRO A 237 -7.03 12.62 8.89
N ARG A 238 -8.25 12.20 9.25
CA ARG A 238 -8.94 12.63 10.47
C ARG A 238 -9.45 11.43 11.28
N PRO A 239 -9.06 11.32 12.55
CA PRO A 239 -7.98 12.07 13.21
C PRO A 239 -6.62 11.70 12.64
N ALA A 240 -5.63 12.58 12.73
CA ALA A 240 -4.24 12.25 12.43
C ALA A 240 -3.71 11.29 13.48
N LEU A 241 -3.20 10.15 13.05
CA LEU A 241 -2.71 9.09 13.93
C LEU A 241 -1.20 8.92 13.74
N LEU A 242 -0.43 9.78 14.39
CA LEU A 242 1.03 9.74 14.34
C LEU A 242 1.60 9.81 15.75
N GLY A 243 2.49 8.86 16.09
CA GLY A 243 3.16 8.85 17.40
C GLY A 243 4.08 10.05 17.62
N GLY A 244 4.31 10.46 18.86
CA GLY A 244 5.08 11.65 19.20
C GLY A 244 6.44 11.75 18.51
N PRO A 245 7.30 10.71 18.52
CA PRO A 245 8.59 10.72 17.81
C PRO A 245 8.46 10.91 16.30
N ALA A 246 7.45 10.26 15.68
CA ALA A 246 7.17 10.38 14.27
C ALA A 246 6.67 11.79 13.90
N LEU A 247 5.80 12.37 14.73
CA LEU A 247 5.34 13.74 14.57
C LEU A 247 6.48 14.74 14.69
N ALA A 248 7.36 14.57 15.67
CA ALA A 248 8.52 15.44 15.84
C ALA A 248 9.49 15.36 14.66
N ALA A 249 9.73 14.15 14.12
CA ALA A 249 10.53 13.95 12.92
C ALA A 249 9.88 14.60 11.68
N ALA A 250 8.57 14.40 11.48
CA ALA A 250 7.82 15.02 10.40
C ALA A 250 7.85 16.55 10.48
N THR A 251 7.72 17.13 11.67
CA THR A 251 7.82 18.58 11.88
C THR A 251 9.20 19.13 11.49
N ARG A 252 10.28 18.48 11.93
CA ARG A 252 11.65 18.89 11.54
C ARG A 252 11.87 18.85 10.04
N LEU A 253 11.37 17.81 9.38
CA LEU A 253 11.46 17.69 7.92
C LEU A 253 10.60 18.76 7.22
N GLY A 254 9.40 19.03 7.73
CA GLY A 254 8.52 20.08 7.22
C GLY A 254 9.13 21.47 7.34
N ASP A 255 9.80 21.79 8.45
CA ASP A 255 10.51 23.06 8.62
C ASP A 255 11.66 23.22 7.62
N ARG A 256 12.37 22.12 7.30
CA ARG A 256 13.39 22.10 6.23
C ARG A 256 12.78 22.37 4.86
N LEU A 257 11.64 21.72 4.54
CA LEU A 257 10.92 21.97 3.28
C LEU A 257 10.35 23.41 3.20
N ARG A 258 9.94 23.99 4.34
CA ARG A 258 9.52 25.40 4.42
C ARG A 258 10.66 26.33 4.09
N ALA A 259 11.85 26.05 4.60
CA ALA A 259 13.06 26.84 4.34
C ALA A 259 13.58 26.65 2.89
N ARG A 260 13.37 25.45 2.32
CA ARG A 260 13.86 25.10 0.99
C ARG A 260 12.76 24.36 0.20
N ARG A 261 12.03 25.11 -0.61
CA ARG A 261 10.85 24.65 -1.37
C ARG A 261 11.15 23.65 -2.50
N ASP A 262 12.40 23.43 -2.85
CA ASP A 262 12.87 22.43 -3.82
C ASP A 262 13.44 21.17 -3.13
N GLY A 263 13.21 21.01 -1.82
CA GLY A 263 13.76 19.92 -1.02
C GLY A 263 13.02 18.61 -1.18
N VAL A 264 13.72 17.53 -0.80
CA VAL A 264 13.16 16.18 -0.66
C VAL A 264 13.24 15.76 0.81
N ALA A 265 12.09 15.57 1.44
CA ALA A 265 11.95 15.09 2.82
C ALA A 265 11.60 13.61 2.83
N ALA A 266 12.40 12.79 3.51
CA ALA A 266 12.19 11.35 3.58
C ALA A 266 11.94 10.88 5.01
N LEU A 267 10.88 10.09 5.23
CA LEU A 267 10.55 9.52 6.53
C LEU A 267 10.47 8.00 6.45
N TRP A 268 11.36 7.32 7.17
CA TRP A 268 11.55 5.89 7.08
C TRP A 268 11.10 5.15 8.34
N GLY A 269 10.87 3.83 8.21
CA GLY A 269 10.42 2.98 9.32
C GLY A 269 8.90 2.93 9.48
N LEU A 270 8.14 3.53 8.57
CA LEU A 270 6.69 3.59 8.65
C LEU A 270 6.03 2.40 7.95
N PRO A 271 5.05 1.73 8.58
CA PRO A 271 4.22 0.76 7.91
C PRO A 271 3.36 1.44 6.82
N GLU A 272 2.95 0.68 5.79
CA GLU A 272 2.22 1.20 4.63
C GLU A 272 0.99 2.05 5.03
N GLY A 273 0.17 1.57 5.97
CA GLY A 273 -1.02 2.30 6.44
C GLY A 273 -0.76 3.52 7.35
N GLY A 274 0.51 3.84 7.67
CA GLY A 274 0.89 5.03 8.47
C GLY A 274 1.60 6.11 7.65
N GLN A 275 1.93 5.82 6.41
CA GLN A 275 2.75 6.70 5.58
C GLN A 275 2.02 7.98 5.17
N LEU A 276 0.70 7.91 4.95
CA LEU A 276 -0.11 9.07 4.62
C LEU A 276 -0.15 10.09 5.75
N ASP A 277 -0.32 9.63 7.00
CA ASP A 277 -0.32 10.51 8.18
C ASP A 277 1.01 11.24 8.34
N ALA A 278 2.11 10.52 8.12
CA ALA A 278 3.45 11.09 8.18
C ALA A 278 3.70 12.11 7.06
N ALA A 279 3.31 11.77 5.83
CA ALA A 279 3.45 12.68 4.70
C ALA A 279 2.63 13.97 4.89
N TRP A 280 1.42 13.85 5.42
CA TRP A 280 0.59 15.00 5.76
C TRP A 280 1.21 15.87 6.87
N ALA A 281 1.75 15.25 7.93
CA ALA A 281 2.40 16.01 9.00
C ALA A 281 3.62 16.80 8.48
N VAL A 282 4.39 16.24 7.54
CA VAL A 282 5.50 16.95 6.88
C VAL A 282 4.97 18.12 6.05
N ALA A 283 3.93 17.89 5.24
CA ALA A 283 3.34 18.92 4.37
C ALA A 283 2.70 20.04 5.18
N GLU A 284 1.94 19.73 6.23
CA GLU A 284 1.34 20.69 7.15
C GLU A 284 2.40 21.55 7.84
N ALA A 285 3.45 20.93 8.37
CA ALA A 285 4.58 21.65 8.96
C ALA A 285 5.29 22.55 7.94
N ALA A 286 5.32 22.17 6.66
CA ALA A 286 5.84 23.00 5.58
C ALA A 286 4.85 24.12 5.12
N GLY A 287 3.59 24.08 5.56
CA GLY A 287 2.51 24.96 5.07
C GLY A 287 2.15 24.67 3.61
N LEU A 288 2.10 23.39 3.24
CA LEU A 288 1.80 22.90 1.90
C LEU A 288 0.62 21.92 1.95
N THR A 289 -0.12 21.87 0.85
CA THR A 289 -1.05 20.76 0.61
C THR A 289 -0.30 19.59 -0.04
N LEU A 290 -0.91 18.41 -0.05
CA LEU A 290 -0.26 17.17 -0.44
C LEU A 290 -0.98 16.54 -1.63
N ARG A 291 -0.21 16.11 -2.64
CA ARG A 291 -0.69 15.36 -3.80
C ARG A 291 0.06 14.03 -3.90
N ARG A 292 -0.63 12.95 -4.23
CA ARG A 292 0.01 11.64 -4.36
C ARG A 292 0.66 11.48 -5.74
N ALA A 293 1.86 10.91 -5.79
CA ALA A 293 2.46 10.47 -7.03
C ALA A 293 1.70 9.27 -7.62
N PRO A 294 1.70 9.08 -8.96
CA PRO A 294 1.16 7.88 -9.60
C PRO A 294 1.81 6.61 -9.06
N ASP A 295 1.07 5.50 -9.08
CA ASP A 295 1.63 4.21 -8.68
C ASP A 295 2.59 3.70 -9.76
N VAL A 296 3.85 3.60 -9.42
CA VAL A 296 4.92 3.15 -10.33
C VAL A 296 4.67 1.76 -10.91
N ARG A 297 3.90 0.92 -10.21
CA ARG A 297 3.52 -0.42 -10.67
C ARG A 297 2.54 -0.42 -11.84
N SER A 298 1.85 0.68 -12.06
CA SER A 298 0.89 0.80 -13.17
C SER A 298 1.57 1.10 -14.51
N SER A 299 2.83 1.50 -14.50
CA SER A 299 3.56 1.86 -15.71
C SER A 299 4.22 0.64 -16.36
N PRO A 300 3.87 0.29 -17.60
CA PRO A 300 4.36 -0.93 -18.27
C PRO A 300 5.85 -0.88 -18.62
N ALA A 301 6.42 0.32 -18.79
CA ALA A 301 7.84 0.51 -19.11
C ALA A 301 8.49 1.60 -18.24
N PRO A 302 9.83 1.57 -18.05
CA PRO A 302 10.54 2.61 -17.29
C PRO A 302 10.36 4.03 -17.85
N GLU A 303 10.25 4.18 -19.16
CA GLU A 303 10.03 5.48 -19.81
C GLU A 303 8.63 6.05 -19.53
N ASP A 304 7.61 5.19 -19.40
CA ASP A 304 6.26 5.61 -19.00
C ASP A 304 6.26 6.10 -17.55
N ALA A 305 6.94 5.37 -16.66
CA ALA A 305 7.14 5.78 -15.27
C ALA A 305 7.87 7.14 -15.17
N ARG A 306 8.89 7.36 -16.03
CA ARG A 306 9.58 8.64 -16.16
C ARG A 306 8.61 9.76 -16.51
N ALA A 307 7.83 9.56 -17.56
CA ALA A 307 6.91 10.58 -18.07
C ALA A 307 5.80 10.90 -17.05
N GLU A 308 5.26 9.90 -16.38
CA GLU A 308 4.23 10.08 -15.34
C GLU A 308 4.77 10.81 -14.12
N ALA A 309 5.95 10.43 -13.62
CA ALA A 309 6.58 11.09 -12.49
C ALA A 309 6.92 12.54 -12.80
N ALA A 310 7.44 12.83 -14.00
CA ALA A 310 7.74 14.18 -14.43
C ALA A 310 6.47 15.05 -14.50
N ARG A 311 5.38 14.52 -15.06
CA ARG A 311 4.08 15.22 -15.10
C ARG A 311 3.52 15.48 -13.72
N ALA A 312 3.63 14.50 -12.80
CA ALA A 312 3.18 14.66 -11.41
C ALA A 312 3.96 15.79 -10.70
N LEU A 313 5.28 15.85 -10.90
CA LEU A 313 6.12 16.92 -10.36
C LEU A 313 5.77 18.29 -10.95
N ALA A 314 5.57 18.37 -12.27
CA ALA A 314 5.16 19.62 -12.91
C ALA A 314 3.80 20.11 -12.40
N THR A 315 2.85 19.17 -12.21
CA THR A 315 1.52 19.47 -11.65
C THR A 315 1.64 19.97 -10.21
N ALA A 316 2.37 19.26 -9.36
CA ALA A 316 2.57 19.63 -7.95
C ALA A 316 3.25 21.01 -7.83
N GLY A 317 4.30 21.25 -8.62
CA GLY A 317 5.01 22.51 -8.62
C GLY A 317 4.18 23.69 -9.16
N ALA A 318 3.41 23.48 -10.21
CA ALA A 318 2.51 24.47 -10.76
C ALA A 318 1.40 24.87 -9.78
N LEU A 319 0.86 23.90 -9.03
CA LEU A 319 -0.18 24.12 -8.03
C LEU A 319 0.36 24.54 -6.66
N GLY A 320 1.69 24.54 -6.47
CA GLY A 320 2.32 24.90 -5.20
C GLY A 320 2.11 23.87 -4.10
N THR A 321 1.88 22.60 -4.46
CA THR A 321 1.66 21.48 -3.53
C THR A 321 2.94 20.68 -3.34
N ALA A 322 3.02 19.86 -2.28
CA ALA A 322 4.06 18.85 -2.14
C ALA A 322 3.64 17.54 -2.83
N LEU A 323 4.58 16.87 -3.49
CA LEU A 323 4.34 15.56 -4.08
C LEU A 323 4.73 14.44 -3.10
N TRP A 324 3.80 13.57 -2.75
CA TRP A 324 4.06 12.40 -1.92
C TRP A 324 4.31 11.17 -2.76
N LEU A 325 5.43 10.52 -2.55
CA LEU A 325 5.81 9.26 -3.19
C LEU A 325 6.05 8.17 -2.12
N PRO A 326 5.13 7.22 -1.93
CA PRO A 326 5.38 6.03 -1.12
C PRO A 326 6.37 5.11 -1.84
N THR A 327 7.47 4.74 -1.16
CA THR A 327 8.60 4.05 -1.80
C THR A 327 8.57 2.53 -1.68
N ASP A 328 7.66 1.96 -0.88
CA ASP A 328 7.59 0.50 -0.70
C ASP A 328 7.35 -0.24 -2.02
N ALA A 329 6.58 0.34 -2.94
CA ALA A 329 6.33 -0.19 -4.28
C ALA A 329 7.59 -0.21 -5.19
N LEU A 330 8.58 0.64 -4.91
CA LEU A 330 9.82 0.72 -5.70
C LEU A 330 10.67 -0.54 -5.57
N HIS A 331 10.60 -1.24 -4.45
CA HIS A 331 11.32 -2.50 -4.26
C HIS A 331 10.82 -3.61 -5.20
N GLU A 332 9.60 -3.48 -5.72
CA GLU A 332 8.98 -4.42 -6.66
C GLU A 332 9.14 -3.97 -8.13
N ALA A 333 9.43 -2.68 -8.36
CA ALA A 333 9.43 -2.06 -9.69
C ALA A 333 10.70 -2.29 -10.54
N GLY A 334 11.68 -3.00 -10.04
CA GLY A 334 12.94 -3.25 -10.76
C GLY A 334 13.92 -2.08 -10.77
N ALA A 335 15.21 -2.40 -11.01
CA ALA A 335 16.30 -1.42 -10.90
C ALA A 335 16.22 -0.28 -11.94
N ALA A 336 15.80 -0.58 -13.17
CA ALA A 336 15.72 0.42 -14.24
C ALA A 336 14.68 1.50 -13.93
N THR A 337 13.48 1.11 -13.50
CA THR A 337 12.41 2.06 -13.12
C THR A 337 12.82 2.89 -11.91
N THR A 338 13.45 2.25 -10.91
CA THR A 338 13.94 2.94 -9.71
C THR A 338 15.00 4.00 -10.05
N GLN A 339 15.93 3.69 -10.97
CA GLN A 339 16.95 4.66 -11.42
C GLN A 339 16.33 5.82 -12.17
N VAL A 340 15.40 5.55 -13.07
CA VAL A 340 14.69 6.59 -13.84
C VAL A 340 13.96 7.56 -12.93
N LEU A 341 13.30 7.07 -11.89
CA LEU A 341 12.63 7.93 -10.90
C LEU A 341 13.62 8.76 -10.08
N ALA A 342 14.76 8.19 -9.71
CA ALA A 342 15.83 8.93 -9.03
C ALA A 342 16.30 10.12 -9.87
N ASP A 343 16.51 9.92 -11.19
CA ASP A 343 16.96 10.97 -12.13
C ASP A 343 15.90 12.06 -12.28
N VAL A 344 14.62 11.70 -12.36
CA VAL A 344 13.52 12.65 -12.44
C VAL A 344 13.42 13.50 -11.17
N LEU A 345 13.49 12.87 -9.99
CA LEU A 345 13.46 13.59 -8.71
C LEU A 345 14.68 14.48 -8.50
N ALA A 346 15.88 14.04 -8.94
CA ALA A 346 17.10 14.85 -8.87
C ALA A 346 17.03 16.13 -9.71
N SER A 347 16.29 16.11 -10.81
CA SER A 347 16.14 17.27 -11.69
C SER A 347 14.92 18.14 -11.38
N ALA A 348 14.06 17.73 -10.46
CA ALA A 348 12.85 18.48 -10.10
C ALA A 348 13.14 19.54 -9.03
N HIS A 349 12.51 20.70 -9.15
CA HIS A 349 12.57 21.81 -8.18
C HIS A 349 11.23 22.00 -7.47
N VAL A 350 10.70 20.89 -6.95
CA VAL A 350 9.39 20.79 -6.32
C VAL A 350 9.54 20.11 -4.96
N PRO A 351 8.81 20.54 -3.91
CA PRO A 351 8.85 19.85 -2.62
C PRO A 351 8.31 18.41 -2.76
N VAL A 352 9.13 17.44 -2.33
CA VAL A 352 8.78 16.02 -2.39
C VAL A 352 8.83 15.41 -1.00
N VAL A 353 7.85 14.59 -0.67
CA VAL A 353 7.81 13.80 0.57
C VAL A 353 7.91 12.32 0.19
N LEU A 354 8.96 11.66 0.66
CA LEU A 354 9.17 10.22 0.51
C LEU A 354 8.79 9.53 1.83
N THR A 355 8.09 8.41 1.74
CA THR A 355 7.80 7.59 2.92
C THR A 355 7.95 6.12 2.59
N GLY A 356 8.40 5.31 3.55
CA GLY A 356 8.56 3.88 3.35
C GLY A 356 9.05 3.15 4.60
N ARG A 357 9.08 1.82 4.52
CA ARG A 357 9.63 0.97 5.58
C ARG A 357 11.15 0.99 5.58
N ALA A 358 11.74 0.88 4.40
CA ALA A 358 13.18 0.84 4.21
C ALA A 358 13.67 2.13 3.55
N PRO A 359 14.85 2.64 3.93
CA PRO A 359 15.45 3.81 3.31
C PRO A 359 15.74 3.60 1.82
N TRP A 360 15.34 4.58 1.01
CA TRP A 360 15.73 4.69 -0.40
C TRP A 360 16.58 5.95 -0.58
N ARG A 361 17.85 5.78 -0.93
CA ARG A 361 18.86 6.84 -0.97
C ARG A 361 19.54 6.91 -2.34
N PRO A 362 18.88 7.41 -3.39
CA PRO A 362 19.53 7.56 -4.68
C PRO A 362 20.63 8.60 -4.63
N LEU A 363 21.82 8.25 -5.16
CA LEU A 363 23.03 9.09 -5.08
C LEU A 363 22.82 10.49 -5.68
N GLY A 364 22.05 10.60 -6.77
CA GLY A 364 21.75 11.90 -7.40
C GLY A 364 21.01 12.87 -6.48
N LEU A 365 20.11 12.37 -5.60
CA LEU A 365 19.42 13.21 -4.62
C LEU A 365 20.31 13.62 -3.44
N LEU A 366 21.26 12.80 -3.09
CA LEU A 366 22.18 13.08 -1.98
C LEU A 366 23.21 14.17 -2.32
N ALA A 367 23.63 14.22 -3.59
CA ALA A 367 24.71 15.11 -4.03
C ALA A 367 24.34 16.61 -3.91
N ASP A 368 23.08 16.98 -4.08
CA ASP A 368 22.63 18.37 -4.15
C ASP A 368 22.31 19.01 -2.79
N GLY A 369 22.41 18.27 -1.69
CA GLY A 369 22.06 18.73 -0.34
C GLY A 369 20.56 19.12 -0.17
N ARG A 370 19.70 18.71 -1.12
CA ARG A 370 18.25 18.90 -1.08
C ARG A 370 17.54 17.79 -0.33
N TYR A 371 18.19 16.67 -0.10
CA TYR A 371 17.66 15.50 0.57
C TYR A 371 17.84 15.59 2.08
N ALA A 372 16.77 15.36 2.83
CA ALA A 372 16.78 15.23 4.27
C ALA A 372 15.98 14.02 4.70
N GLU A 373 16.49 13.23 5.63
CA GLU A 373 15.81 12.04 6.10
C GLU A 373 15.77 11.92 7.62
N GLU A 374 14.74 11.25 8.09
CA GLU A 374 14.57 10.84 9.49
C GLU A 374 14.06 9.39 9.50
N THR A 375 14.46 8.63 10.51
CA THR A 375 13.94 7.26 10.71
C THR A 375 13.16 7.22 12.00
N VAL A 376 11.95 6.65 11.92
CA VAL A 376 11.02 6.56 13.05
C VAL A 376 10.95 5.11 13.51
N PRO A 377 11.12 4.85 14.81
CA PRO A 377 10.87 3.52 15.37
C PRO A 377 9.37 3.20 15.36
N GLU A 378 9.04 1.91 15.39
CA GLU A 378 7.65 1.49 15.60
C GLU A 378 7.09 2.06 16.92
N PRO A 379 5.81 2.42 16.97
CA PRO A 379 5.19 2.96 18.16
C PRO A 379 5.28 1.98 19.34
N ASP A 380 5.77 2.45 20.47
CA ASP A 380 5.76 1.71 21.73
C ASP A 380 4.35 1.63 22.34
N TYR A 381 4.21 0.94 23.48
CA TYR A 381 2.92 0.79 24.12
C TYR A 381 2.25 2.13 24.51
N PRO A 382 2.92 3.09 25.18
CA PRO A 382 2.35 4.40 25.49
C PRO A 382 1.87 5.16 24.23
N GLN A 383 2.65 5.08 23.16
CA GLN A 383 2.29 5.74 21.89
C GLN A 383 1.06 5.09 21.24
N ARG A 384 1.00 3.75 21.20
CA ARG A 384 -0.20 3.04 20.69
C ARG A 384 -1.45 3.38 21.50
N ARG A 385 -1.32 3.47 22.83
CA ARG A 385 -2.42 3.88 23.69
C ARG A 385 -2.92 5.29 23.35
N ALA A 386 -2.00 6.23 23.14
CA ALA A 386 -2.33 7.59 22.73
C ALA A 386 -3.04 7.64 21.37
N LEU A 387 -2.60 6.82 20.40
CA LEU A 387 -3.24 6.72 19.09
C LEU A 387 -4.68 6.19 19.20
N TRP A 388 -4.93 5.18 20.02
CA TRP A 388 -6.28 4.68 20.28
C TRP A 388 -7.16 5.74 20.99
N ALA A 389 -6.60 6.46 21.95
CA ALA A 389 -7.30 7.54 22.64
C ALA A 389 -7.71 8.68 21.68
N ALA A 390 -6.89 8.98 20.68
CA ALA A 390 -7.21 10.00 19.67
C ALA A 390 -8.43 9.63 18.80
N LEU A 391 -8.74 8.34 18.65
CA LEU A 391 -9.95 7.88 17.94
C LEU A 391 -11.22 7.97 18.77
N GLY A 392 -11.11 7.94 20.09
CA GLY A 392 -12.27 8.04 21.00
C GLY A 392 -12.90 9.43 21.10
N GLY A 393 -12.26 10.46 20.56
CA GLY A 393 -12.74 11.85 20.59
C GLY A 393 -12.63 12.53 21.98
N PRO A 394 -12.94 13.84 22.08
CA PRO A 394 -12.80 14.60 23.33
C PRO A 394 -13.75 14.17 24.46
N ALA A 395 -14.80 13.40 24.15
CA ALA A 395 -15.73 12.90 25.17
C ALA A 395 -15.14 11.77 26.05
N SER A 396 -14.08 11.10 25.59
CA SER A 396 -13.42 10.00 26.33
C SER A 396 -12.23 10.48 27.17
N ALA A 397 -11.85 11.75 27.06
CA ALA A 397 -10.71 12.31 27.80
C ALA A 397 -11.07 12.78 29.23
N SER A 398 -12.35 12.79 29.61
CA SER A 398 -12.75 13.10 30.99
C SER A 398 -12.59 11.87 31.87
N THR A 399 -11.68 11.93 32.78
CA THR A 399 -11.19 10.92 33.75
C THR A 399 -12.25 10.31 34.67
N SER A 400 -13.53 10.58 34.49
CA SER A 400 -14.63 10.02 35.27
C SER A 400 -15.49 9.01 34.50
N ALA A 401 -15.18 8.74 33.22
CA ALA A 401 -15.95 7.83 32.36
C ALA A 401 -15.33 6.43 32.22
N GLU A 402 -14.28 6.10 33.00
CA GLU A 402 -13.66 4.76 32.95
C GLU A 402 -14.56 3.66 33.52
N GLU A 403 -15.55 4.00 34.35
CA GLU A 403 -16.49 3.01 34.92
C GLU A 403 -17.66 2.65 34.00
N ASP A 404 -18.03 3.52 33.04
CA ASP A 404 -19.17 3.32 32.14
C ASP A 404 -18.83 2.98 30.68
N ALA A 405 -17.53 2.86 30.33
CA ALA A 405 -17.08 2.59 28.95
C ALA A 405 -16.71 1.13 28.57
N PRO A 406 -17.03 0.08 29.35
CA PRO A 406 -16.60 -1.29 29.04
C PRO A 406 -17.24 -1.89 27.80
N GLU A 407 -18.39 -1.39 27.35
CA GLU A 407 -19.13 -2.00 26.23
C GLU A 407 -18.56 -1.64 24.84
N VAL A 408 -18.01 -0.42 24.67
CA VAL A 408 -17.53 0.04 23.35
C VAL A 408 -16.09 -0.42 23.06
N PHE A 409 -15.23 -0.42 24.07
CA PHE A 409 -13.80 -0.74 23.88
C PHE A 409 -13.43 -2.18 24.25
N GLY A 410 -14.30 -2.95 24.89
CA GLY A 410 -14.01 -4.26 25.42
C GLY A 410 -13.25 -4.22 26.75
N ALA A 411 -12.99 -5.36 27.35
CA ALA A 411 -12.30 -5.45 28.64
C ALA A 411 -10.89 -4.82 28.56
N GLY A 412 -10.66 -3.75 29.35
CA GLY A 412 -9.39 -3.05 29.44
C GLY A 412 -9.31 -1.74 28.65
N GLY A 413 -10.37 -1.26 28.01
CA GLY A 413 -10.40 0.02 27.32
C GLY A 413 -9.28 0.24 26.31
N PHE A 414 -8.73 1.46 26.21
CA PHE A 414 -7.59 1.77 25.35
C PHE A 414 -6.31 1.01 25.72
N ASP A 415 -6.12 0.69 26.98
CA ASP A 415 -5.00 -0.09 27.46
C ASP A 415 -5.05 -1.52 26.92
N GLY A 416 -6.23 -2.15 26.94
CA GLY A 416 -6.45 -3.46 26.35
C GLY A 416 -6.22 -3.51 24.86
N LEU A 417 -6.69 -2.49 24.12
CA LEU A 417 -6.46 -2.38 22.67
C LEU A 417 -4.98 -2.17 22.33
N ALA A 418 -4.30 -1.25 23.03
CA ALA A 418 -2.89 -0.95 22.80
C ALA A 418 -1.95 -2.12 23.16
N ALA A 419 -2.31 -2.90 24.19
CA ALA A 419 -1.57 -4.09 24.58
C ALA A 419 -1.73 -5.25 23.59
N ARG A 420 -2.97 -5.43 23.06
CA ARG A 420 -3.33 -6.56 22.21
C ARG A 420 -3.03 -6.36 20.74
N PHE A 421 -3.18 -5.15 20.20
CA PHE A 421 -3.17 -4.94 18.75
C PHE A 421 -2.07 -3.95 18.32
N ARG A 422 -1.37 -4.32 17.24
CA ARG A 422 -0.36 -3.49 16.57
C ARG A 422 -0.88 -3.11 15.19
N LEU A 423 -1.92 -2.28 15.17
CA LEU A 423 -2.55 -1.84 13.94
C LEU A 423 -1.86 -0.62 13.35
N THR A 424 -1.92 -0.50 12.04
CA THR A 424 -1.55 0.72 11.34
C THR A 424 -2.61 1.80 11.55
N PRO A 425 -2.28 3.08 11.39
CA PRO A 425 -3.25 4.17 11.50
C PRO A 425 -4.51 3.98 10.63
N GLU A 426 -4.36 3.48 9.43
CA GLU A 426 -5.47 3.19 8.53
C GLU A 426 -6.38 2.08 9.07
N GLN A 427 -5.80 0.99 9.57
CA GLN A 427 -6.53 -0.11 10.20
C GLN A 427 -7.25 0.35 11.47
N MET A 428 -6.62 1.23 12.26
CA MET A 428 -7.24 1.81 13.46
C MET A 428 -8.47 2.65 13.09
N ARG A 429 -8.40 3.49 12.05
CA ARG A 429 -9.56 4.27 11.56
C ARG A 429 -10.66 3.36 11.00
N ALA A 430 -10.30 2.36 10.21
CA ALA A 430 -11.25 1.38 9.69
C ALA A 430 -11.97 0.64 10.83
N THR A 431 -11.23 0.26 11.88
CA THR A 431 -11.78 -0.36 13.08
C THR A 431 -12.77 0.57 13.80
N ALA A 432 -12.39 1.82 14.00
CA ALA A 432 -13.26 2.80 14.65
C ALA A 432 -14.53 3.09 13.83
N GLY A 433 -14.39 3.20 12.50
CA GLY A 433 -15.51 3.35 11.57
C GLY A 433 -16.48 2.18 11.61
N LEU A 434 -15.96 0.96 11.57
CA LEU A 434 -16.76 -0.26 11.63
C LEU A 434 -17.46 -0.42 12.99
N ALA A 435 -16.74 -0.19 14.09
CA ALA A 435 -17.30 -0.25 15.45
C ALA A 435 -18.45 0.75 15.62
N GLY A 436 -18.27 2.00 15.13
CA GLY A 436 -19.29 3.03 15.17
C GLY A 436 -20.51 2.76 14.28
N ALA A 437 -20.30 2.20 13.08
CA ALA A 437 -21.38 1.90 12.15
C ALA A 437 -22.26 0.71 12.60
N GLU A 438 -21.66 -0.32 13.20
CA GLU A 438 -22.36 -1.55 13.59
C GLU A 438 -22.72 -1.60 15.09
N GLY A 439 -22.23 -0.68 15.91
CA GLY A 439 -22.44 -0.68 17.36
C GLY A 439 -21.77 -1.85 18.08
N VAL A 440 -20.67 -2.39 17.50
CA VAL A 440 -19.93 -3.51 18.08
C VAL A 440 -18.70 -3.03 18.86
N PRO A 441 -18.23 -3.80 19.87
CA PRO A 441 -17.00 -3.45 20.57
C PRO A 441 -15.80 -3.33 19.62
N MET A 442 -14.92 -2.34 19.86
CA MET A 442 -13.70 -2.11 19.07
C MET A 442 -12.86 -3.37 18.88
N ALA A 443 -12.71 -4.19 19.93
CA ALA A 443 -11.97 -5.44 19.85
C ALA A 443 -12.54 -6.42 18.80
N ASN A 444 -13.86 -6.47 18.66
CA ASN A 444 -14.51 -7.32 17.65
C ASN A 444 -14.37 -6.72 16.23
N ALA A 445 -14.42 -5.40 16.12
CA ALA A 445 -14.21 -4.70 14.85
C ALA A 445 -12.77 -4.91 14.34
N VAL A 446 -11.76 -4.92 15.23
CA VAL A 446 -10.37 -5.23 14.86
C VAL A 446 -10.27 -6.57 14.15
N THR A 447 -10.87 -7.62 14.70
CA THR A 447 -10.83 -8.98 14.12
C THR A 447 -11.38 -8.97 12.68
N ARG A 448 -12.47 -8.23 12.43
CA ARG A 448 -13.05 -8.11 11.09
C ARG A 448 -12.17 -7.32 10.13
N VAL A 449 -11.60 -6.21 10.58
CA VAL A 449 -10.68 -5.41 9.75
C VAL A 449 -9.45 -6.24 9.37
N LEU A 450 -8.90 -7.00 10.31
CA LEU A 450 -7.76 -7.89 10.03
C LEU A 450 -8.13 -9.05 9.10
N ALA A 451 -9.36 -9.55 9.15
CA ALA A 451 -9.85 -10.59 8.25
C ALA A 451 -9.97 -10.11 6.79
N THR A 452 -10.06 -8.80 6.54
CA THR A 452 -10.06 -8.25 5.17
C THR A 452 -8.67 -8.21 4.53
N MET A 453 -7.61 -8.42 5.33
CA MET A 453 -6.25 -8.44 4.78
C MET A 453 -6.04 -9.70 3.94
N PRO A 454 -5.57 -9.57 2.69
CA PRO A 454 -5.30 -10.71 1.85
C PRO A 454 -4.11 -11.50 2.40
N ALA A 455 -4.39 -12.59 3.09
CA ALA A 455 -3.39 -13.56 3.51
C ALA A 455 -3.81 -14.94 2.96
N PRO A 456 -3.42 -15.26 1.74
CA PRO A 456 -3.92 -16.41 1.00
C PRO A 456 -3.61 -17.76 1.65
N LEU A 457 -2.71 -17.80 2.63
CA LEU A 457 -2.26 -19.02 3.29
C LEU A 457 -2.77 -19.18 4.74
N THR A 458 -3.43 -18.17 5.32
CA THR A 458 -3.91 -18.24 6.70
C THR A 458 -5.40 -18.52 6.75
N GLU A 459 -5.78 -19.49 7.56
CA GLU A 459 -7.16 -19.73 7.97
C GLU A 459 -7.34 -19.14 9.39
N GLN A 460 -8.11 -18.07 9.51
CA GLN A 460 -8.42 -17.49 10.81
C GLN A 460 -9.56 -18.28 11.45
N ARG A 461 -9.37 -18.70 12.71
CA ARG A 461 -10.35 -19.39 13.51
C ARG A 461 -10.50 -18.71 14.88
N THR A 462 -11.72 -18.41 15.24
CA THR A 462 -12.02 -18.03 16.63
C THR A 462 -12.08 -19.30 17.48
N PRO A 463 -11.29 -19.41 18.55
CA PRO A 463 -11.27 -20.60 19.40
C PRO A 463 -12.62 -20.85 20.03
N VAL A 464 -13.10 -22.09 19.93
CA VAL A 464 -14.37 -22.53 20.52
C VAL A 464 -14.12 -23.45 21.73
N HIS A 465 -12.97 -24.13 21.74
CA HIS A 465 -12.62 -25.10 22.76
C HIS A 465 -11.87 -24.49 23.94
N GLY A 466 -12.19 -24.95 25.16
CA GLY A 466 -11.50 -24.52 26.38
C GLY A 466 -10.61 -25.63 26.96
N MET A 467 -9.92 -25.34 28.08
CA MET A 467 -9.07 -26.32 28.78
C MET A 467 -9.83 -27.58 29.23
N ALA A 468 -11.14 -27.48 29.44
CA ALA A 468 -11.97 -28.63 29.82
C ALA A 468 -12.15 -29.68 28.71
N ASP A 469 -12.04 -29.22 27.45
CA ASP A 469 -12.18 -30.06 26.25
C ASP A 469 -10.89 -30.79 25.90
N LEU A 470 -9.76 -30.35 26.48
CA LEU A 470 -8.43 -30.90 26.22
C LEU A 470 -8.10 -32.00 27.23
N VAL A 471 -8.08 -33.25 26.79
CA VAL A 471 -7.74 -34.40 27.62
C VAL A 471 -6.32 -34.86 27.32
N LEU A 472 -5.41 -34.57 28.23
CA LEU A 472 -4.01 -34.95 28.20
C LEU A 472 -3.57 -35.58 29.52
N PRO A 473 -2.46 -36.35 29.52
CA PRO A 473 -1.76 -36.72 30.76
C PRO A 473 -1.36 -35.45 31.56
N ALA A 474 -1.38 -35.56 32.88
CA ALA A 474 -1.24 -34.43 33.80
C ALA A 474 0.00 -33.57 33.55
N GLU A 475 1.11 -34.19 33.16
CA GLU A 475 2.36 -33.50 32.86
C GLU A 475 2.24 -32.60 31.59
N GLN A 476 1.65 -33.16 30.53
CA GLN A 476 1.44 -32.43 29.27
C GLN A 476 0.41 -31.30 29.43
N ALA A 477 -0.64 -31.55 30.20
CA ALA A 477 -1.65 -30.53 30.54
C ALA A 477 -0.98 -29.33 31.25
N ARG A 478 -0.10 -29.59 32.24
CA ARG A 478 0.66 -28.54 32.95
C ARG A 478 1.57 -27.74 31.98
N GLN A 479 2.25 -28.41 31.06
CA GLN A 479 3.09 -27.76 30.07
C GLN A 479 2.27 -26.83 29.13
N VAL A 480 1.08 -27.24 28.74
CA VAL A 480 0.17 -26.41 27.93
C VAL A 480 -0.30 -25.18 28.73
N GLU A 481 -0.65 -25.36 30.01
CA GLU A 481 -1.03 -24.27 30.92
C GLU A 481 0.14 -23.29 31.16
N GLU A 482 1.37 -23.81 31.29
CA GLU A 482 2.58 -23.03 31.43
C GLU A 482 2.81 -22.12 30.22
N ILE A 483 2.63 -22.66 28.99
CA ILE A 483 2.74 -21.87 27.77
C ILE A 483 1.74 -20.71 27.76
N ALA A 484 0.47 -20.98 28.10
CA ALA A 484 -0.55 -19.94 28.17
C ALA A 484 -0.22 -18.88 29.24
N SER A 485 0.29 -19.30 30.39
CA SER A 485 0.69 -18.40 31.47
C SER A 485 1.91 -17.56 31.13
N ALA A 486 2.92 -18.17 30.47
CA ALA A 486 4.10 -17.48 29.99
C ALA A 486 3.74 -16.41 28.97
N PHE A 487 2.84 -16.70 28.06
CA PHE A 487 2.40 -15.72 27.07
C PHE A 487 1.68 -14.52 27.72
N ARG A 488 0.84 -14.73 28.71
CA ARG A 488 0.19 -13.64 29.46
C ARG A 488 1.23 -12.77 30.19
N ALA A 489 2.27 -13.38 30.73
CA ALA A 489 3.32 -12.67 31.46
C ALA A 489 4.35 -11.98 30.55
N TRP A 490 4.47 -12.41 29.29
CA TRP A 490 5.51 -11.97 28.36
C TRP A 490 5.56 -10.46 28.12
N PRO A 491 4.44 -9.73 27.91
CA PRO A 491 4.48 -8.29 27.78
C PRO A 491 5.18 -7.57 28.94
N ARG A 492 4.89 -8.02 30.17
CA ARG A 492 5.55 -7.47 31.36
C ARG A 492 7.03 -7.80 31.41
N VAL A 493 7.39 -9.06 31.15
CA VAL A 493 8.79 -9.52 31.17
C VAL A 493 9.60 -8.81 30.07
N SER A 494 9.03 -8.69 28.85
CA SER A 494 9.74 -8.12 27.72
C SER A 494 9.86 -6.59 27.78
N GLN A 495 8.82 -5.90 28.27
CA GLN A 495 8.76 -4.43 28.27
C GLN A 495 9.19 -3.80 29.59
N GLU A 496 8.65 -4.26 30.74
CA GLU A 496 8.94 -3.67 32.03
C GLU A 496 10.29 -4.16 32.57
N TRP A 497 10.62 -5.44 32.40
CA TRP A 497 11.86 -6.03 32.90
C TRP A 497 13.01 -5.97 31.88
N GLY A 498 12.74 -5.52 30.66
CA GLY A 498 13.75 -5.28 29.63
C GLY A 498 14.30 -6.52 28.92
N PHE A 499 13.72 -7.71 29.12
CA PHE A 499 14.17 -8.94 28.43
C PHE A 499 13.90 -8.95 26.92
N GLY A 500 13.11 -8.01 26.41
CA GLY A 500 12.78 -7.89 24.99
C GLY A 500 13.79 -7.14 24.13
N GLY A 501 14.82 -6.50 24.71
CA GLY A 501 15.79 -5.67 23.97
C GLY A 501 15.13 -4.58 23.15
N GLY A 502 14.92 -3.38 23.64
CA GLY A 502 14.53 -2.10 23.01
C GLY A 502 13.36 -2.06 21.99
N HIS A 503 13.02 -3.13 21.31
CA HIS A 503 12.01 -3.20 20.23
C HIS A 503 11.02 -4.37 20.36
N GLY A 504 10.72 -4.79 21.59
CA GLY A 504 9.69 -5.80 21.86
C GLY A 504 10.12 -7.26 21.77
N GLY A 505 11.36 -7.56 21.48
CA GLY A 505 11.99 -8.89 21.51
C GLY A 505 11.26 -10.02 20.75
N PRO A 506 11.91 -11.17 20.56
CA PRO A 506 11.23 -12.31 19.96
C PRO A 506 10.09 -12.82 20.88
N GLY A 507 8.94 -13.08 20.30
CA GLY A 507 7.82 -13.70 21.00
C GLY A 507 8.11 -15.16 21.40
N LEU A 508 7.21 -15.77 22.14
CA LEU A 508 7.35 -17.15 22.58
C LEU A 508 7.06 -18.15 21.45
N LYS A 509 7.84 -19.24 21.41
CA LYS A 509 7.72 -20.29 20.39
C LYS A 509 7.54 -21.63 21.08
N ALA A 510 6.53 -22.38 20.67
CA ALA A 510 6.25 -23.72 21.16
C ALA A 510 6.29 -24.75 20.03
N LEU A 511 6.87 -25.90 20.28
CA LEU A 511 6.91 -27.04 19.36
C LEU A 511 6.11 -28.19 19.96
N PHE A 512 5.09 -28.66 19.24
CA PHE A 512 4.27 -29.80 19.60
C PHE A 512 4.62 -31.01 18.73
N THR A 513 5.15 -32.05 19.34
CA THR A 513 5.53 -33.28 18.66
C THR A 513 4.68 -34.41 19.12
N GLY A 514 4.36 -35.40 18.28
CA GLY A 514 3.59 -36.56 18.68
C GLY A 514 2.84 -37.19 17.52
N GLU A 515 2.27 -38.37 17.74
CA GLU A 515 1.51 -39.08 16.70
C GLU A 515 0.27 -38.30 16.25
N PRO A 516 -0.21 -38.55 15.02
CA PRO A 516 -1.46 -37.98 14.54
C PRO A 516 -2.63 -38.30 15.49
N GLY A 517 -3.53 -37.31 15.69
CA GLY A 517 -4.73 -37.54 16.52
C GLY A 517 -4.52 -37.53 18.05
N THR A 518 -3.34 -37.10 18.54
CA THR A 518 -3.05 -36.95 19.97
C THR A 518 -3.47 -35.60 20.57
N GLY A 519 -4.02 -34.66 19.76
CA GLY A 519 -4.56 -33.40 20.26
C GLY A 519 -3.67 -32.17 20.11
N LYS A 520 -2.58 -32.21 19.31
CA LYS A 520 -1.64 -31.09 19.09
C LYS A 520 -2.33 -29.81 18.61
N THR A 521 -3.10 -29.92 17.54
CA THR A 521 -3.83 -28.78 16.94
C THR A 521 -4.90 -28.24 17.88
N LEU A 522 -5.62 -29.14 18.60
CA LEU A 522 -6.60 -28.78 19.63
C LEU A 522 -5.93 -28.02 20.79
N ALA A 523 -4.75 -28.46 21.23
CA ALA A 523 -4.00 -27.77 22.29
C ALA A 523 -3.62 -26.33 21.88
N ALA A 524 -3.22 -26.11 20.63
CA ALA A 524 -2.96 -24.76 20.12
C ALA A 524 -4.24 -23.90 20.12
N GLU A 525 -5.39 -24.46 19.73
CA GLU A 525 -6.68 -23.78 19.78
C GLU A 525 -7.09 -23.43 21.22
N VAL A 526 -6.94 -24.38 22.14
CA VAL A 526 -7.24 -24.18 23.58
C VAL A 526 -6.34 -23.10 24.19
N ILE A 527 -5.06 -23.06 23.83
CA ILE A 527 -4.14 -21.99 24.27
C ILE A 527 -4.68 -20.65 23.75
N ALA A 528 -4.97 -20.52 22.45
CA ALA A 528 -5.51 -19.29 21.87
C ALA A 528 -6.80 -18.85 22.59
N GLY A 529 -7.72 -19.78 22.84
CA GLY A 529 -8.96 -19.52 23.59
C GLY A 529 -8.71 -19.06 25.02
N SER A 530 -7.76 -19.68 25.73
CA SER A 530 -7.42 -19.29 27.11
C SER A 530 -6.77 -17.90 27.19
N LEU A 531 -6.16 -17.43 26.11
CA LEU A 531 -5.57 -16.12 25.97
C LEU A 531 -6.56 -15.07 25.46
N GLY A 532 -7.73 -15.52 24.95
CA GLY A 532 -8.71 -14.65 24.31
C GLY A 532 -8.19 -14.04 23.00
N VAL A 533 -7.34 -14.78 22.25
CA VAL A 533 -6.79 -14.37 20.96
C VAL A 533 -7.26 -15.32 19.86
N ASP A 534 -7.27 -14.83 18.62
CA ASP A 534 -7.58 -15.67 17.47
C ASP A 534 -6.44 -16.63 17.13
N LEU A 535 -6.80 -17.74 16.47
CA LEU A 535 -5.88 -18.71 15.93
C LEU A 535 -5.73 -18.49 14.41
N LEU A 536 -4.53 -18.17 13.96
CA LEU A 536 -4.17 -18.12 12.54
C LEU A 536 -3.47 -19.43 12.18
N ARG A 537 -4.16 -20.31 11.47
CA ARG A 537 -3.61 -21.58 11.01
C ARG A 537 -3.00 -21.42 9.61
N VAL A 538 -1.76 -21.85 9.45
CA VAL A 538 -1.04 -21.94 8.17
C VAL A 538 -0.87 -23.41 7.84
N ASP A 539 -1.42 -23.84 6.69
CA ASP A 539 -1.20 -25.18 6.15
C ASP A 539 0.06 -25.15 5.28
N LEU A 540 1.15 -25.67 5.83
CA LEU A 540 2.44 -25.69 5.15
C LEU A 540 2.47 -26.63 3.93
N ALA A 541 1.60 -27.62 3.86
CA ALA A 541 1.50 -28.51 2.70
C ALA A 541 0.94 -27.79 1.47
N ARG A 542 0.11 -26.77 1.66
CA ARG A 542 -0.40 -25.90 0.59
C ARG A 542 0.54 -24.76 0.23
N THR A 543 1.52 -24.49 1.09
CA THR A 543 2.39 -23.31 1.00
C THR A 543 3.55 -23.51 0.02
N VAL A 544 3.96 -24.75 -0.22
CA VAL A 544 5.04 -25.09 -1.16
C VAL A 544 4.55 -24.85 -2.59
N SER A 545 4.70 -23.61 -3.05
CA SER A 545 4.37 -23.16 -4.40
C SER A 545 5.45 -23.60 -5.41
N LYS A 546 5.03 -23.80 -6.68
CA LYS A 546 5.95 -24.03 -7.80
C LYS A 546 6.84 -22.81 -8.14
N TRP A 547 6.61 -21.65 -7.51
CA TRP A 547 7.27 -20.39 -7.82
C TRP A 547 8.20 -19.94 -6.69
N VAL A 548 9.49 -19.83 -7.00
CA VAL A 548 10.53 -19.35 -6.08
C VAL A 548 10.25 -17.92 -5.63
N GLY A 549 10.27 -17.67 -4.30
CA GLY A 549 10.08 -16.35 -3.70
C GLY A 549 8.63 -16.00 -3.33
N GLU A 550 7.60 -16.68 -3.85
CA GLU A 550 6.20 -16.47 -3.42
C GLU A 550 5.94 -17.05 -2.02
N THR A 551 6.52 -18.18 -1.71
CA THR A 551 6.40 -18.83 -0.39
C THR A 551 6.93 -17.93 0.71
N GLU A 552 8.10 -17.32 0.52
CA GLU A 552 8.71 -16.40 1.50
C GLU A 552 7.84 -15.16 1.72
N LYS A 553 7.33 -14.53 0.66
CA LYS A 553 6.40 -13.38 0.74
C LYS A 553 5.11 -13.74 1.47
N ASN A 554 4.56 -14.91 1.22
CA ASN A 554 3.32 -15.36 1.82
C ASN A 554 3.51 -15.73 3.31
N LEU A 555 4.63 -16.36 3.67
CA LEU A 555 4.99 -16.61 5.05
C LEU A 555 5.18 -15.29 5.82
N ASP A 556 5.87 -14.31 5.24
CA ASP A 556 6.03 -12.99 5.86
C ASP A 556 4.69 -12.28 6.08
N LYS A 557 3.75 -12.38 5.14
CA LYS A 557 2.37 -11.87 5.31
C LYS A 557 1.66 -12.55 6.48
N ALA A 558 1.78 -13.87 6.61
CA ALA A 558 1.17 -14.62 7.73
C ALA A 558 1.74 -14.18 9.09
N PHE A 559 3.05 -14.01 9.19
CA PHE A 559 3.68 -13.47 10.40
C PHE A 559 3.21 -12.06 10.72
N ARG A 560 3.19 -11.16 9.74
CA ARG A 560 2.70 -9.78 9.93
C ARG A 560 1.25 -9.73 10.35
N GLN A 561 0.40 -10.59 9.79
CA GLN A 561 -1.00 -10.68 10.20
C GLN A 561 -1.12 -11.13 11.66
N ALA A 562 -0.36 -12.16 12.07
CA ALA A 562 -0.35 -12.63 13.45
C ALA A 562 0.18 -11.56 14.42
N GLU A 563 1.21 -10.82 14.03
CA GLU A 563 1.79 -9.74 14.81
C GLU A 563 0.82 -8.56 14.97
N ALA A 564 0.14 -8.18 13.90
CA ALA A 564 -0.86 -7.10 13.91
C ALA A 564 -2.11 -7.48 14.72
N ALA A 565 -2.59 -8.72 14.54
CA ALA A 565 -3.76 -9.24 15.25
C ALA A 565 -3.46 -9.66 16.69
N HIS A 566 -2.20 -9.73 17.09
CA HIS A 566 -1.77 -10.37 18.34
C HIS A 566 -2.35 -11.77 18.47
N ALA A 567 -2.40 -12.51 17.36
CA ALA A 567 -2.98 -13.83 17.25
C ALA A 567 -1.93 -14.92 17.50
N LEU A 568 -2.39 -16.12 17.88
CA LEU A 568 -1.55 -17.30 17.90
C LEU A 568 -1.38 -17.81 16.47
N LEU A 569 -0.14 -17.87 15.98
CA LEU A 569 0.20 -18.40 14.68
C LEU A 569 0.51 -19.89 14.78
N LEU A 570 -0.32 -20.72 14.15
CA LEU A 570 -0.17 -22.17 14.13
C LEU A 570 0.36 -22.63 12.77
N PHE A 571 1.56 -23.16 12.74
CA PHE A 571 2.07 -23.92 11.61
C PHE A 571 1.74 -25.41 11.83
N ASP A 572 0.74 -25.88 11.12
CA ASP A 572 0.26 -27.27 11.27
C ASP A 572 0.94 -28.19 10.25
N GLU A 573 1.20 -29.44 10.64
CA GLU A 573 1.84 -30.45 9.80
C GLU A 573 3.19 -30.02 9.18
N ALA A 574 4.07 -29.47 10.01
CA ALA A 574 5.39 -29.00 9.55
C ALA A 574 6.32 -30.12 9.04
N ASP A 575 5.86 -31.36 9.04
CA ASP A 575 6.58 -32.53 8.50
C ASP A 575 6.97 -32.35 7.03
N SER A 576 6.15 -31.64 6.27
CA SER A 576 6.38 -31.35 4.86
C SER A 576 7.64 -30.51 4.62
N LEU A 577 8.01 -29.66 5.58
CA LEU A 577 9.21 -28.82 5.52
C LEU A 577 10.48 -29.55 6.03
N PHE A 578 10.32 -30.55 6.90
CA PHE A 578 11.43 -31.22 7.59
C PHE A 578 11.67 -32.64 7.09
N GLY A 579 11.03 -33.07 6.00
CA GLY A 579 11.26 -34.36 5.35
C GLY A 579 12.74 -34.60 5.10
N LYS A 580 13.16 -35.87 5.22
CA LYS A 580 14.56 -36.37 5.23
C LYS A 580 15.47 -35.52 4.34
N ARG A 581 16.56 -35.02 4.93
CA ARG A 581 17.76 -34.58 4.19
C ARG A 581 18.30 -35.79 3.41
N GLY A 582 17.71 -36.06 2.25
CA GLY A 582 18.26 -36.95 1.27
C GLY A 582 19.52 -36.33 0.68
N THR A 583 20.48 -37.15 0.28
CA THR A 583 21.64 -36.71 -0.50
C THR A 583 21.18 -35.82 -1.64
N VAL A 584 21.78 -34.61 -1.74
CA VAL A 584 21.46 -33.53 -2.67
C VAL A 584 21.64 -34.00 -4.11
N ASP A 585 20.56 -34.50 -4.72
CA ASP A 585 20.61 -34.97 -6.12
C ASP A 585 19.63 -34.26 -7.07
N ARG A 586 18.77 -33.38 -6.59
CA ARG A 586 17.84 -32.64 -7.45
C ARG A 586 17.72 -31.19 -7.03
N GLY A 587 17.57 -30.27 -8.01
CA GLY A 587 17.44 -28.82 -7.79
C GLY A 587 16.31 -28.40 -6.83
N SER A 588 15.25 -29.23 -6.66
CA SER A 588 14.15 -29.02 -5.73
C SER A 588 14.58 -29.00 -4.26
N ASP A 589 15.63 -29.74 -3.87
CA ASP A 589 16.07 -29.84 -2.47
C ASP A 589 16.80 -28.60 -1.97
N ARG A 590 17.38 -27.81 -2.89
CA ARG A 590 18.00 -26.51 -2.56
C ARG A 590 16.96 -25.45 -2.20
N TYR A 591 15.81 -25.45 -2.86
CA TYR A 591 14.74 -24.48 -2.61
C TYR A 591 14.01 -24.77 -1.30
N ALA A 592 13.72 -26.03 -1.00
CA ALA A 592 13.14 -26.42 0.29
C ALA A 592 14.02 -26.00 1.48
N ASN A 593 15.35 -26.08 1.35
CA ASN A 593 16.28 -25.63 2.38
C ASN A 593 16.30 -24.09 2.57
N LEU A 594 16.07 -23.31 1.52
CA LEU A 594 15.96 -21.85 1.60
C LEU A 594 14.68 -21.44 2.31
N GLU A 595 13.54 -22.05 1.99
CA GLU A 595 12.24 -21.78 2.63
C GLU A 595 12.27 -22.11 4.12
N VAL A 596 12.86 -23.25 4.50
CA VAL A 596 13.09 -23.61 5.91
C VAL A 596 14.00 -22.58 6.58
N GLY A 597 15.06 -22.15 5.93
CA GLY A 597 15.97 -21.12 6.42
C GLY A 597 15.26 -19.80 6.70
N PHE A 598 14.42 -19.37 5.76
CA PHE A 598 13.60 -18.15 5.91
C PHE A 598 12.61 -18.28 7.08
N LEU A 599 11.85 -19.38 7.14
CA LEU A 599 10.91 -19.64 8.23
C LEU A 599 11.62 -19.58 9.59
N LEU A 600 12.79 -20.22 9.73
CA LEU A 600 13.57 -20.21 10.97
C LEU A 600 14.04 -18.82 11.34
N GLN A 601 14.54 -18.04 10.39
CA GLN A 601 14.97 -16.67 10.61
C GLN A 601 13.78 -15.79 11.03
N ARG A 602 12.62 -15.97 10.41
CA ARG A 602 11.43 -15.19 10.74
C ARG A 602 10.86 -15.57 12.12
N LEU A 603 10.89 -16.88 12.47
CA LEU A 603 10.55 -17.37 13.80
C LEU A 603 11.37 -16.71 14.89
N GLU A 604 12.69 -16.56 14.71
CA GLU A 604 13.58 -15.93 15.70
C GLU A 604 13.27 -14.45 15.94
N ARG A 605 12.84 -13.74 14.90
CA ARG A 605 12.61 -12.29 14.95
C ARG A 605 11.17 -11.89 15.28
N SER A 606 10.19 -12.76 15.02
CA SER A 606 8.79 -12.44 15.20
C SER A 606 8.40 -12.30 16.68
N PRO A 607 7.71 -11.22 17.06
CA PRO A 607 7.16 -11.04 18.41
C PRO A 607 5.88 -11.85 18.65
N ALA A 608 5.32 -12.55 17.65
CA ALA A 608 4.10 -13.34 17.78
C ALA A 608 4.33 -14.60 18.63
N LEU A 609 3.26 -15.09 19.29
CA LEU A 609 3.19 -16.47 19.79
C LEU A 609 3.08 -17.40 18.59
N VAL A 610 4.02 -18.33 18.47
CA VAL A 610 4.01 -19.31 17.37
C VAL A 610 4.00 -20.72 17.95
N VAL A 611 3.07 -21.51 17.47
CA VAL A 611 3.01 -22.96 17.73
C VAL A 611 3.27 -23.69 16.42
N LEU A 612 4.19 -24.64 16.46
CA LEU A 612 4.50 -25.50 15.33
C LEU A 612 4.16 -26.93 15.73
N THR A 613 3.39 -27.65 14.91
CA THR A 613 3.06 -29.05 15.13
C THR A 613 3.79 -29.94 14.13
N THR A 614 4.25 -31.11 14.61
CA THR A 614 4.91 -32.12 13.74
C THR A 614 4.56 -33.54 14.23
N ASN A 615 4.49 -34.47 13.29
CA ASN A 615 4.34 -35.90 13.58
C ASN A 615 5.70 -36.61 13.63
N LEU A 616 6.79 -35.91 13.33
CA LEU A 616 8.12 -36.50 13.35
C LEU A 616 8.61 -36.72 14.77
N HIS A 617 8.81 -38.02 15.13
CA HIS A 617 9.42 -38.43 16.37
C HIS A 617 10.91 -38.65 16.17
N GLY A 618 11.75 -37.85 16.84
CA GLY A 618 13.17 -38.17 17.02
C GLY A 618 14.18 -37.68 15.98
N ASN A 619 13.76 -37.15 14.83
CA ASN A 619 14.66 -36.68 13.75
C ASN A 619 14.71 -35.17 13.56
N LEU A 620 14.21 -34.38 14.52
CA LEU A 620 14.34 -32.93 14.46
C LEU A 620 15.80 -32.54 14.83
N ASP A 621 16.45 -31.80 13.94
CA ASP A 621 17.78 -31.27 14.16
C ASP A 621 17.84 -30.50 15.46
N SER A 622 18.88 -30.73 16.27
CA SER A 622 19.11 -30.01 17.53
C SER A 622 19.23 -28.49 17.31
N ALA A 623 19.70 -28.06 16.14
CA ALA A 623 19.73 -26.66 15.75
C ALA A 623 18.33 -26.07 15.59
N PHE A 624 17.34 -26.88 15.19
CA PHE A 624 15.95 -26.47 15.06
C PHE A 624 15.28 -26.34 16.45
N THR A 625 15.40 -27.37 17.30
CA THR A 625 14.73 -27.41 18.62
C THR A 625 15.19 -26.32 19.57
N ARG A 626 16.42 -25.81 19.45
CA ARG A 626 16.96 -24.70 20.26
C ARG A 626 16.22 -23.37 20.10
N ARG A 627 15.43 -23.22 19.03
CA ARG A 627 14.66 -22.00 18.74
C ARG A 627 13.32 -21.93 19.44
N PHE A 628 12.92 -23.04 20.07
CA PHE A 628 11.66 -23.13 20.80
C PHE A 628 11.92 -23.09 22.30
N GLN A 629 11.21 -22.18 22.98
CA GLN A 629 11.26 -22.10 24.45
C GLN A 629 10.52 -23.26 25.09
N PHE A 630 9.48 -23.77 24.39
CA PHE A 630 8.66 -24.88 24.88
C PHE A 630 8.66 -26.00 23.86
N VAL A 631 8.89 -27.24 24.34
CA VAL A 631 8.77 -28.45 23.52
C VAL A 631 7.88 -29.43 24.25
N VAL A 632 6.65 -29.64 23.73
CA VAL A 632 5.68 -30.55 24.32
C VAL A 632 5.55 -31.81 23.47
N ARG A 633 5.75 -32.96 24.10
CA ARG A 633 5.61 -34.27 23.44
C ARG A 633 4.25 -34.86 23.77
N PHE A 634 3.37 -34.89 22.78
CA PHE A 634 2.04 -35.49 22.88
C PHE A 634 2.15 -37.01 22.74
N SER A 635 1.93 -37.75 23.82
CA SER A 635 1.87 -39.19 23.81
C SER A 635 0.44 -39.69 23.52
N ARG A 636 0.29 -40.97 23.19
CA ARG A 636 -1.02 -41.59 23.16
C ARG A 636 -1.67 -41.48 24.53
N PRO A 637 -3.01 -41.31 24.60
CA PRO A 637 -3.73 -41.24 25.87
C PRO A 637 -3.67 -42.56 26.61
N GLY A 638 -3.47 -42.54 27.93
CA GLY A 638 -3.57 -43.68 28.80
C GLY A 638 -5.04 -44.08 29.08
N ASP A 639 -5.26 -45.14 29.88
CA ASP A 639 -6.60 -45.65 30.16
C ASP A 639 -7.52 -44.60 30.79
N ARG A 640 -7.00 -43.75 31.70
CA ARG A 640 -7.76 -42.66 32.34
C ARG A 640 -8.16 -41.59 31.35
N GLU A 641 -7.24 -41.22 30.49
CA GLU A 641 -7.47 -40.20 29.44
C GLU A 641 -8.46 -40.75 28.41
N ARG A 642 -8.32 -42.01 27.96
CA ARG A 642 -9.25 -42.62 27.02
C ARG A 642 -10.67 -42.73 27.60
N TYR A 643 -10.80 -43.03 28.88
CA TYR A 643 -12.11 -43.02 29.54
C TYR A 643 -12.76 -41.64 29.51
N ARG A 644 -12.00 -40.60 29.82
CA ARG A 644 -12.47 -39.21 29.73
C ARG A 644 -12.83 -38.83 28.29
N LEU A 645 -12.01 -39.22 27.29
CA LEU A 645 -12.28 -38.99 25.88
C LEU A 645 -13.57 -39.69 25.41
N TRP A 646 -13.82 -40.93 25.82
CA TRP A 646 -15.07 -41.62 25.49
C TRP A 646 -16.29 -40.89 26.08
N ARG A 647 -16.19 -40.36 27.28
CA ARG A 647 -17.26 -39.58 27.89
C ARG A 647 -17.50 -38.26 27.15
N LEU A 648 -16.47 -37.58 26.71
CA LEU A 648 -16.57 -36.35 25.94
C LEU A 648 -17.05 -36.59 24.49
N ALA A 649 -16.77 -37.76 23.92
CA ALA A 649 -17.14 -38.10 22.56
C ALA A 649 -18.65 -38.22 22.34
N PHE A 650 -19.43 -38.46 23.43
CA PHE A 650 -20.87 -38.49 23.36
C PHE A 650 -21.48 -37.26 24.02
N PRO A 651 -22.17 -36.39 23.26
CA PRO A 651 -22.92 -35.28 23.83
C PRO A 651 -23.97 -35.76 24.85
N ALA A 652 -24.29 -34.94 25.82
CA ALA A 652 -25.26 -35.28 26.87
C ALA A 652 -26.66 -35.68 26.34
N ARG A 653 -26.99 -35.28 25.11
CA ARG A 653 -28.24 -35.65 24.42
C ARG A 653 -28.14 -36.95 23.61
N ALA A 654 -26.94 -37.55 23.50
CA ALA A 654 -26.78 -38.78 22.72
C ALA A 654 -27.53 -39.95 23.40
N PRO A 655 -28.40 -40.67 22.68
CA PRO A 655 -29.14 -41.79 23.25
C PRO A 655 -28.22 -43.01 23.31
N LEU A 656 -27.61 -43.25 24.47
CA LEU A 656 -26.78 -44.42 24.70
C LEU A 656 -27.65 -45.56 25.28
N ALA A 657 -27.42 -46.77 24.84
CA ALA A 657 -28.10 -47.95 25.41
C ALA A 657 -27.68 -48.13 26.88
N PRO A 658 -28.63 -48.47 27.78
CA PRO A 658 -28.37 -48.55 29.22
C PRO A 658 -27.31 -49.58 29.66
N ASP A 659 -27.11 -50.60 28.85
CA ASP A 659 -26.13 -51.67 29.02
C ASP A 659 -24.72 -51.32 28.52
N LEU A 660 -24.57 -50.15 27.88
CA LEU A 660 -23.30 -49.75 27.28
C LEU A 660 -22.31 -49.27 28.35
N ARG A 661 -21.21 -50.00 28.49
CA ARG A 661 -20.14 -49.65 29.42
C ARG A 661 -18.97 -49.01 28.71
N LEU A 662 -18.70 -47.74 29.03
CA LEU A 662 -17.59 -46.96 28.45
C LEU A 662 -16.23 -47.25 29.10
N ASP A 663 -16.25 -47.80 30.34
CA ASP A 663 -15.03 -48.10 31.11
C ASP A 663 -14.16 -49.15 30.42
N GLY A 664 -14.78 -50.18 29.85
CA GLY A 664 -14.07 -51.22 29.12
C GLY A 664 -13.41 -50.70 27.83
N LEU A 665 -14.02 -49.71 27.16
CA LEU A 665 -13.49 -49.11 25.94
C LEU A 665 -12.18 -48.37 26.20
N ALA A 666 -11.94 -47.93 27.42
CA ALA A 666 -10.70 -47.27 27.80
C ALA A 666 -9.45 -48.17 27.65
N ARG A 667 -9.62 -49.49 27.66
CA ARG A 667 -8.52 -50.45 27.49
C ARG A 667 -8.03 -50.54 26.03
N LEU A 668 -8.88 -50.11 25.08
CA LEU A 668 -8.53 -50.14 23.67
C LEU A 668 -7.53 -49.02 23.37
N ASP A 669 -6.36 -49.38 22.81
CA ASP A 669 -5.32 -48.40 22.46
C ASP A 669 -5.71 -47.63 21.22
N LEU A 670 -6.49 -46.53 21.44
CA LEU A 670 -6.98 -45.61 20.43
C LEU A 670 -6.50 -44.17 20.73
N THR A 671 -6.23 -43.41 19.67
CA THR A 671 -5.95 -42.00 19.80
C THR A 671 -7.23 -41.20 20.08
N GLY A 672 -7.10 -39.95 20.57
CA GLY A 672 -8.26 -39.11 20.83
C GLY A 672 -9.11 -38.89 19.57
N ALA A 673 -8.48 -38.67 18.42
CA ALA A 673 -9.18 -38.54 17.15
C ALA A 673 -9.92 -39.80 16.74
N ALA A 674 -9.32 -40.98 16.95
CA ALA A 674 -9.94 -42.26 16.65
C ALA A 674 -11.17 -42.50 17.53
N ILE A 675 -11.11 -42.17 18.84
CA ILE A 675 -12.24 -42.23 19.76
C ILE A 675 -13.39 -41.33 19.30
N MET A 676 -13.12 -40.08 18.97
CA MET A 676 -14.15 -39.16 18.51
C MET A 676 -14.78 -39.60 17.18
N ALA A 677 -13.98 -40.13 16.26
CA ALA A 677 -14.45 -40.68 15.00
C ALA A 677 -15.29 -41.96 15.19
N ALA A 678 -14.87 -42.85 16.08
CA ALA A 678 -15.61 -44.04 16.39
C ALA A 678 -16.98 -43.74 17.03
N ALA A 679 -17.05 -42.80 17.98
CA ALA A 679 -18.31 -42.37 18.58
C ALA A 679 -19.27 -41.77 17.53
N ARG A 680 -18.78 -40.90 16.66
CA ARG A 680 -19.58 -40.34 15.57
C ARG A 680 -20.05 -41.40 14.59
N THR A 681 -19.20 -42.34 14.23
CA THR A 681 -19.54 -43.45 13.33
C THR A 681 -20.58 -44.35 13.95
N ALA A 682 -20.48 -44.70 15.26
CA ALA A 682 -21.46 -45.49 15.96
C ALA A 682 -22.82 -44.79 15.98
N ALA A 683 -22.88 -43.48 16.21
CA ALA A 683 -24.13 -42.73 16.15
C ALA A 683 -24.76 -42.76 14.76
N LEU A 684 -23.95 -42.61 13.69
CA LEU A 684 -24.43 -42.71 12.30
C LEU A 684 -24.94 -44.14 11.96
N LEU A 685 -24.28 -45.18 12.46
CA LEU A 685 -24.71 -46.54 12.28
C LEU A 685 -26.05 -46.83 12.99
N ALA A 686 -26.22 -46.38 14.23
CA ALA A 686 -27.47 -46.47 14.97
C ALA A 686 -28.61 -45.72 14.25
N ALA A 687 -28.39 -44.52 13.81
CA ALA A 687 -29.38 -43.75 13.05
C ALA A 687 -29.77 -44.45 11.75
N ARG A 688 -28.82 -45.01 11.02
CA ARG A 688 -29.05 -45.73 9.75
C ARG A 688 -29.85 -47.01 9.95
N SER A 689 -29.60 -47.76 11.04
CA SER A 689 -30.34 -48.99 11.37
C SER A 689 -31.74 -48.75 11.96
N GLY A 690 -32.13 -47.45 12.16
CA GLY A 690 -33.40 -47.10 12.80
C GLY A 690 -33.42 -47.41 14.31
N SER A 691 -32.27 -47.62 14.92
CA SER A 691 -32.18 -47.87 16.36
C SER A 691 -32.48 -46.60 17.16
N THR A 692 -33.18 -46.70 18.25
CA THR A 692 -33.50 -45.62 19.19
C THR A 692 -32.33 -45.22 20.09
N ALA A 693 -31.30 -46.06 20.15
CA ALA A 693 -30.10 -45.81 20.96
C ALA A 693 -28.84 -46.37 20.30
N ILE A 694 -27.71 -45.79 20.68
CA ILE A 694 -26.39 -46.25 20.26
C ILE A 694 -26.04 -47.48 21.08
N GLY A 695 -26.12 -48.68 20.49
CA GLY A 695 -25.85 -49.91 21.13
C GLY A 695 -24.41 -50.40 20.93
N ARG A 696 -24.16 -51.56 21.58
CA ARG A 696 -22.85 -52.24 21.54
C ARG A 696 -22.42 -52.61 20.11
N GLU A 697 -23.33 -53.13 19.28
CA GLU A 697 -23.08 -53.54 17.92
C GLU A 697 -22.58 -52.36 17.03
N HIS A 698 -23.16 -51.21 17.24
CA HIS A 698 -22.75 -49.99 16.51
C HIS A 698 -21.33 -49.55 16.87
N LEU A 699 -20.96 -49.67 18.18
CA LEU A 699 -19.61 -49.33 18.64
C LEU A 699 -18.57 -50.35 18.17
N VAL A 700 -18.89 -51.66 18.22
CA VAL A 700 -17.99 -52.71 17.74
C VAL A 700 -17.65 -52.47 16.29
N GLU A 701 -18.66 -52.21 15.43
CA GLU A 701 -18.43 -51.95 14.01
C GLU A 701 -17.65 -50.65 13.79
N ALA A 702 -17.97 -49.60 14.51
CA ALA A 702 -17.29 -48.30 14.41
C ALA A 702 -15.81 -48.42 14.81
N ILE A 703 -15.50 -49.06 15.91
CA ILE A 703 -14.14 -49.27 16.39
C ILE A 703 -13.35 -50.19 15.43
N ALA A 704 -13.97 -51.27 14.95
CA ALA A 704 -13.34 -52.14 13.96
C ALA A 704 -12.98 -51.38 12.66
N ARG A 705 -13.78 -50.37 12.24
CA ARG A 705 -13.46 -49.50 11.14
C ARG A 705 -12.25 -48.64 11.44
N GLN A 706 -12.11 -48.08 12.66
CA GLN A 706 -10.95 -47.29 13.05
C GLN A 706 -9.66 -48.12 13.06
N PHE A 707 -9.69 -49.33 13.61
CA PHE A 707 -8.53 -50.23 13.57
C PHE A 707 -8.11 -50.56 12.13
N ARG A 708 -9.06 -50.76 11.21
CA ARG A 708 -8.75 -50.99 9.79
C ARG A 708 -8.14 -49.77 9.13
N GLN A 709 -8.59 -48.56 9.45
CA GLN A 709 -8.00 -47.31 8.95
C GLN A 709 -6.57 -47.09 9.44
N GLU A 710 -6.28 -47.52 10.69
CA GLU A 710 -4.92 -47.50 11.24
C GLU A 710 -4.05 -48.69 10.79
N SER A 711 -4.53 -49.51 9.84
CA SER A 711 -3.86 -50.76 9.39
C SER A 711 -3.53 -51.73 10.55
N ARG A 712 -4.35 -51.73 11.56
CA ARG A 712 -4.28 -52.61 12.73
C ARG A 712 -5.46 -53.58 12.72
N LEU A 713 -5.20 -54.78 13.18
CA LEU A 713 -6.26 -55.76 13.46
C LEU A 713 -6.45 -55.85 14.99
N PRO A 714 -7.70 -55.78 15.50
CA PRO A 714 -7.94 -56.04 16.91
C PRO A 714 -7.54 -57.45 17.25
N ARG A 715 -6.97 -57.69 18.41
CA ARG A 715 -6.68 -59.03 18.88
C ARG A 715 -7.99 -59.80 19.05
N ALA A 716 -7.95 -61.11 18.81
CA ALA A 716 -9.13 -61.96 18.96
C ALA A 716 -9.73 -61.82 20.41
N GLY A 717 -10.97 -61.42 20.50
CA GLY A 717 -11.66 -61.16 21.77
C GLY A 717 -11.40 -59.80 22.44
N GLU A 718 -10.49 -58.93 21.90
CA GLU A 718 -10.16 -57.63 22.50
C GLU A 718 -11.38 -56.70 22.54
N LEU A 719 -12.20 -56.68 21.50
CA LEU A 719 -13.44 -55.90 21.44
C LEU A 719 -14.54 -56.47 22.31
N GLU A 720 -14.62 -57.80 22.42
CA GLU A 720 -15.59 -58.48 23.28
C GLU A 720 -15.28 -58.28 24.76
N LEU A 721 -14.01 -58.34 25.15
CA LEU A 721 -13.53 -58.05 26.50
C LEU A 721 -13.73 -56.58 26.89
N ALA A 722 -13.49 -55.64 25.95
CA ALA A 722 -13.66 -54.22 26.19
C ALA A 722 -15.11 -53.80 26.39
N LEU A 723 -16.05 -54.46 25.76
CA LEU A 723 -17.48 -54.17 25.88
C LEU A 723 -18.24 -55.07 26.86
N GLY A 724 -17.53 -56.00 27.56
CA GLY A 724 -18.11 -57.02 28.45
C GLY A 724 -18.83 -58.16 27.71
N GLN A 725 -18.84 -59.37 28.22
CA GLN A 725 -19.70 -60.42 27.66
C GLN A 725 -21.19 -60.09 27.92
N ALA A 726 -22.03 -60.36 26.96
CA ALA A 726 -23.48 -60.20 27.11
C ALA A 726 -24.01 -61.19 28.14
N GLY A 727 -23.79 -60.95 29.43
CA GLY A 727 -24.22 -61.89 30.46
C GLY A 727 -23.88 -61.52 31.89
N ASP A 728 -22.89 -60.72 32.20
CA ASP A 728 -22.52 -60.45 33.61
C ASP A 728 -23.02 -59.09 34.11
N ALA A 729 -24.33 -58.97 34.30
CA ALA A 729 -24.96 -57.84 34.97
C ALA A 729 -25.26 -58.19 36.47
N ALA A 730 -24.29 -58.71 37.20
CA ALA A 730 -24.44 -58.82 38.67
C ALA A 730 -23.07 -59.13 39.30
N SER A 731 -22.25 -58.17 39.58
CA SER A 731 -21.31 -58.09 40.69
C SER A 731 -20.12 -57.16 40.35
N ALA A 732 -20.18 -55.94 40.75
CA ALA A 732 -19.06 -55.16 41.21
C ALA A 732 -19.55 -53.73 41.59
N GLY A 733 -20.09 -53.67 42.79
CA GLY A 733 -20.22 -52.41 43.51
C GLY A 733 -18.84 -51.94 43.98
N SER A 734 -18.69 -50.62 43.92
CA SER A 734 -17.73 -49.80 44.68
C SER A 734 -16.25 -50.18 44.61
N THR A 735 -15.53 -49.43 43.84
CA THR A 735 -14.25 -48.73 44.19
C THR A 735 -13.54 -48.24 42.95
N TRP A 736 -13.73 -46.97 42.66
CA TRP A 736 -12.68 -46.10 42.06
C TRP A 736 -13.02 -44.63 42.30
#